data_84328478f27a4e579d4ccbdaeb008d5c
#
_entry.id   84328478f27a4e579d4ccbdaeb008d5c
#
_cell.length_a   1.000
_cell.length_b   1.000
_cell.length_c   1.000
_cell.angle_alpha   90.00
_cell.angle_beta   90.00
_cell.angle_gamma   90.00
#
_symmetry.space_group_name_H-M   'P 1'
#
loop_
_entity.id
_entity.type
_entity.pdbx_description
1 polymer ?
#
loop_
_entity_poly.entity_id
_entity_poly.type
_entity_poly.pdbx_seq_one_letter_code
_entity_poly.pdbx_strand_id
1 'polypeptide(L)'
;MTCASCVASVQKALERTPGVVSAEVNFGTRTAQVRGSVSEAELIGAVEAAGYEAEPILDLRQAEEARAEKDAQQYRQRLKGSFWSLALAVPLMASMFFYHPHPVGTGRLFWLVIGLLTLAVLAGPGRHFFINAWKNFKHHQANMDTLIAMGTGTAWAYSMAVVAFAPWLPAVAHGIYFEASAMIIGLVLLGNALELRARGRTSEALKRLLDLQSRTARVIRDGEERELDIDEVREGDHIRVRPGERLPVDGEVTEGQSHIDESMLTGEPLPVAKAAGDEVSAGTVNGKGSLVYRATRVGADTKLGRITEQVASAQNSRPPIGELADKVSSIFVPTVMIIAVLTALAWFNFGAEPRVIHMLVTATTVLIIACPCALGLATPISTMIGVGKAAEHGVLVRSGEALQIASKLTTLVVDKTGTLTEGRPSVTEAHLFSDPGIDGDRPALLGLVAAVERGSEHPLAAALLAYCEEQAEEASANAAEIRNFESVTGGGVKAETLEGKPLLLGNARLLEEAGVDLAGGREKAGELERQARTVVYLAVGGRLAALFGISDPLRHDTVAAIKRLQADGLKVVMLTGDNEHTAAAIAREVGIDEFRAGLLPEDKHAEIERLQAAGETVGMVGDGINDAPALARADVGFAIGQGTDVAIESAGITLMRGSLHGVASAIEISRATLSNIKQNLVGAFGYNTLCIPIAAGVLYPFTGMLLSPMIAGAAMSLSSITVVSNANRLRLFKPHNEKGPAEQSQKERTS
;
A
#
# COMPACT_ATOMS: atom_id res chain seq x y z
N MET A 1 20.27 11.89 0.57
CA MET A 1 19.29 12.40 -0.43
C MET A 1 18.48 13.51 0.22
N THR A 2 18.35 14.68 -0.41
CA THR A 2 17.68 15.87 0.16
C THR A 2 16.50 16.39 -0.69
N CYS A 3 16.33 15.90 -1.91
CA CYS A 3 15.25 16.33 -2.82
C CYS A 3 14.97 15.28 -3.90
N ALA A 4 13.90 15.48 -4.69
CA ALA A 4 13.48 14.59 -5.77
C ALA A 4 14.57 14.36 -6.84
N SER A 5 15.36 15.38 -7.17
CA SER A 5 16.49 15.22 -8.13
C SER A 5 17.55 14.24 -7.62
N CYS A 6 17.85 14.23 -6.32
CA CYS A 6 18.76 13.27 -5.71
C CYS A 6 18.28 11.82 -5.90
N VAL A 7 16.98 11.62 -5.73
CA VAL A 7 16.33 10.31 -5.90
C VAL A 7 16.44 9.83 -7.34
N ALA A 8 16.13 10.70 -8.31
CA ALA A 8 16.25 10.38 -9.73
C ALA A 8 17.70 10.01 -10.12
N SER A 9 18.72 10.69 -9.52
CA SER A 9 20.12 10.39 -9.75
C SER A 9 20.52 9.01 -9.22
N VAL A 10 20.09 8.66 -8.00
CA VAL A 10 20.38 7.34 -7.40
C VAL A 10 19.66 6.24 -8.18
N GLN A 11 18.37 6.43 -8.51
CA GLN A 11 17.60 5.46 -9.28
C GLN A 11 18.26 5.17 -10.63
N LYS A 12 18.61 6.23 -11.37
CA LYS A 12 19.28 6.09 -12.66
C LYS A 12 20.66 5.41 -12.57
N ALA A 13 21.39 5.61 -11.48
CA ALA A 13 22.64 4.91 -11.22
C ALA A 13 22.41 3.41 -11.01
N LEU A 14 21.42 3.04 -10.21
CA LEU A 14 21.04 1.65 -9.96
C LEU A 14 20.52 0.96 -11.23
N GLU A 15 19.61 1.60 -11.98
CA GLU A 15 19.03 1.07 -13.23
C GLU A 15 20.08 0.85 -14.33
N ARG A 16 21.20 1.60 -14.31
CA ARG A 16 22.30 1.45 -15.25
C ARG A 16 23.28 0.34 -14.88
N THR A 17 23.16 -0.21 -13.68
CA THR A 17 24.04 -1.28 -13.21
C THR A 17 23.70 -2.58 -13.95
N PRO A 18 24.66 -3.25 -14.61
CA PRO A 18 24.40 -4.49 -15.33
C PRO A 18 23.78 -5.57 -14.42
N GLY A 19 22.71 -6.22 -14.88
CA GLY A 19 22.00 -7.25 -14.11
C GLY A 19 20.85 -6.73 -13.23
N VAL A 20 20.65 -5.41 -13.14
CA VAL A 20 19.46 -4.83 -12.49
C VAL A 20 18.29 -4.89 -13.48
N VAL A 21 17.17 -5.49 -13.04
CA VAL A 21 15.91 -5.56 -13.78
C VAL A 21 15.04 -4.35 -13.48
N SER A 22 14.94 -3.97 -12.20
CA SER A 22 14.23 -2.76 -11.77
C SER A 22 14.86 -2.20 -10.49
N ALA A 23 14.79 -0.88 -10.34
CA ALA A 23 15.21 -0.18 -9.13
C ALA A 23 14.17 0.88 -8.77
N GLU A 24 13.68 0.86 -7.53
CA GLU A 24 12.75 1.85 -6.99
C GLU A 24 13.40 2.54 -5.79
N VAL A 25 13.58 3.85 -5.88
CA VAL A 25 14.18 4.65 -4.80
C VAL A 25 13.13 5.53 -4.18
N ASN A 26 12.87 5.39 -2.89
CA ASN A 26 11.89 6.17 -2.15
C ASN A 26 12.55 7.30 -1.35
N PHE A 27 12.08 8.53 -1.56
CA PHE A 27 12.56 9.70 -0.83
C PHE A 27 12.06 9.73 0.62
N GLY A 28 10.82 9.31 0.87
CA GLY A 28 10.21 9.31 2.20
C GLY A 28 10.94 8.41 3.18
N THR A 29 11.23 7.19 2.73
CA THR A 29 11.95 6.17 3.50
C THR A 29 13.46 6.26 3.33
N ARG A 30 13.98 6.94 2.31
CA ARG A 30 15.40 6.96 1.90
C ARG A 30 15.98 5.57 1.63
N THR A 31 15.15 4.65 1.16
CA THR A 31 15.50 3.29 0.81
C THR A 31 15.45 3.11 -0.71
N ALA A 32 16.18 2.12 -1.20
CA ALA A 32 16.10 1.64 -2.57
C ALA A 32 15.75 0.15 -2.54
N GLN A 33 14.77 -0.24 -3.35
CA GLN A 33 14.47 -1.64 -3.62
C GLN A 33 14.98 -1.97 -5.02
N VAL A 34 15.84 -2.98 -5.12
CA VAL A 34 16.43 -3.38 -6.40
C VAL A 34 16.10 -4.84 -6.66
N ARG A 35 15.63 -5.13 -7.86
CA ARG A 35 15.41 -6.50 -8.34
C ARG A 35 16.40 -6.79 -9.45
N GLY A 36 17.06 -7.92 -9.38
CA GLY A 36 18.04 -8.33 -10.38
C GLY A 36 19.04 -9.34 -9.84
N SER A 37 19.97 -9.73 -10.68
CA SER A 37 21.04 -10.68 -10.40
C SER A 37 22.37 -9.93 -10.24
N VAL A 38 22.47 -9.11 -9.19
CA VAL A 38 23.60 -8.18 -8.94
C VAL A 38 24.08 -8.31 -7.51
N SER A 39 25.40 -8.24 -7.28
CA SER A 39 25.95 -8.27 -5.94
C SER A 39 25.69 -6.96 -5.17
N GLU A 40 25.56 -7.05 -3.84
CA GLU A 40 25.39 -5.89 -2.97
C GLU A 40 26.52 -4.86 -3.14
N ALA A 41 27.76 -5.33 -3.30
CA ALA A 41 28.92 -4.46 -3.49
C ALA A 41 28.84 -3.61 -4.76
N GLU A 42 28.31 -4.16 -5.87
CA GLU A 42 28.13 -3.44 -7.12
C GLU A 42 27.03 -2.39 -6.99
N LEU A 43 25.94 -2.69 -6.28
CA LEU A 43 24.85 -1.74 -6.00
C LEU A 43 25.33 -0.59 -5.12
N ILE A 44 26.07 -0.89 -4.04
CA ILE A 44 26.67 0.13 -3.16
C ILE A 44 27.61 1.01 -3.97
N GLY A 45 28.51 0.40 -4.78
CA GLY A 45 29.45 1.14 -5.63
C GLY A 45 28.77 2.06 -6.65
N ALA A 46 27.63 1.65 -7.24
CA ALA A 46 26.84 2.47 -8.14
C ALA A 46 26.23 3.70 -7.43
N VAL A 47 25.75 3.52 -6.19
CA VAL A 47 25.20 4.62 -5.37
C VAL A 47 26.32 5.57 -4.93
N GLU A 48 27.49 5.06 -4.55
CA GLU A 48 28.64 5.86 -4.17
C GLU A 48 29.19 6.66 -5.36
N ALA A 49 29.24 6.07 -6.55
CA ALA A 49 29.62 6.76 -7.78
C ALA A 49 28.67 7.91 -8.14
N ALA A 50 27.39 7.81 -7.74
CA ALA A 50 26.42 8.90 -7.84
C ALA A 50 26.57 9.96 -6.74
N GLY A 51 27.49 9.79 -5.79
CA GLY A 51 27.80 10.73 -4.71
C GLY A 51 26.98 10.55 -3.45
N TYR A 52 26.37 9.36 -3.23
CA TYR A 52 25.55 9.03 -2.07
C TYR A 52 26.12 7.81 -1.34
N GLU A 53 25.77 7.64 -0.08
CA GLU A 53 26.13 6.49 0.74
C GLU A 53 24.93 5.50 0.76
N ALA A 54 25.22 4.19 0.72
CA ALA A 54 24.26 3.13 0.84
C ALA A 54 24.74 2.04 1.79
N GLU A 55 23.80 1.44 2.51
CA GLU A 55 24.01 0.30 3.41
C GLU A 55 22.91 -0.74 3.12
N PRO A 56 23.21 -2.05 3.10
CA PRO A 56 22.20 -3.09 2.90
C PRO A 56 21.29 -3.16 4.14
N ILE A 57 20.01 -3.46 3.91
CA ILE A 57 19.02 -3.69 4.96
C ILE A 57 18.84 -5.20 5.10
N LEU A 58 19.41 -5.80 6.13
CA LEU A 58 19.29 -7.23 6.42
C LEU A 58 18.11 -7.51 7.36
N ASP A 59 17.79 -6.57 8.25
CA ASP A 59 16.68 -6.63 9.18
C ASP A 59 15.90 -5.30 9.14
N LEU A 60 14.62 -5.40 8.75
CA LEU A 60 13.73 -4.25 8.63
C LEU A 60 13.52 -3.53 9.97
N ARG A 61 13.46 -4.28 11.08
CA ARG A 61 13.24 -3.72 12.41
C ARG A 61 14.44 -2.91 12.88
N GLN A 62 15.63 -3.49 12.78
CA GLN A 62 16.88 -2.82 13.16
C GLN A 62 17.12 -1.58 12.28
N ALA A 63 16.82 -1.69 10.98
CA ALA A 63 16.92 -0.58 10.03
C ALA A 63 15.95 0.58 10.38
N GLU A 64 14.71 0.28 10.76
CA GLU A 64 13.72 1.31 11.15
C GLU A 64 14.09 1.95 12.51
N GLU A 65 14.57 1.18 13.49
CA GLU A 65 15.05 1.71 14.78
C GLU A 65 16.27 2.64 14.58
N ALA A 66 17.27 2.18 13.83
CA ALA A 66 18.47 2.99 13.51
C ALA A 66 18.13 4.26 12.74
N ARG A 67 17.17 4.18 11.82
CA ARG A 67 16.65 5.31 11.06
C ARG A 67 15.92 6.30 11.95
N ALA A 68 15.05 5.84 12.84
CA ALA A 68 14.32 6.70 13.78
C ALA A 68 15.30 7.47 14.69
N GLU A 69 16.38 6.82 15.11
CA GLU A 69 17.43 7.46 15.90
C GLU A 69 18.22 8.50 15.08
N LYS A 70 18.65 8.16 13.86
CA LYS A 70 19.31 9.11 12.93
C LYS A 70 18.41 10.33 12.65
N ASP A 71 17.13 10.12 12.40
CA ASP A 71 16.16 11.23 12.16
C ASP A 71 15.95 12.10 13.41
N ALA A 72 15.90 11.49 14.59
CA ALA A 72 15.81 12.23 15.87
C ALA A 72 17.07 13.08 16.13
N GLN A 73 18.26 12.56 15.83
CA GLN A 73 19.51 13.30 15.92
C GLN A 73 19.55 14.45 14.91
N GLN A 74 19.19 14.21 13.65
CA GLN A 74 19.12 15.24 12.62
C GLN A 74 18.09 16.32 12.97
N TYR A 75 16.92 15.94 13.49
CA TYR A 75 15.91 16.88 13.96
C TYR A 75 16.49 17.84 15.02
N ARG A 76 17.12 17.29 16.06
CA ARG A 76 17.73 18.10 17.14
C ARG A 76 18.85 19.01 16.61
N GLN A 77 19.66 18.50 15.69
CA GLN A 77 20.76 19.25 15.11
C GLN A 77 20.25 20.41 14.24
N ARG A 78 19.25 20.16 13.37
CA ARG A 78 18.63 21.20 12.53
C ARG A 78 17.90 22.24 13.36
N LEU A 79 17.19 21.82 14.41
CA LEU A 79 16.50 22.73 15.30
C LEU A 79 17.48 23.64 16.07
N LYS A 80 18.61 23.07 16.56
CA LYS A 80 19.69 23.87 17.17
C LYS A 80 20.31 24.84 16.15
N GLY A 81 20.58 24.40 14.93
CA GLY A 81 21.11 25.23 13.85
C GLY A 81 20.16 26.38 13.50
N SER A 82 18.85 26.08 13.38
CA SER A 82 17.81 27.10 13.18
C SER A 82 17.80 28.13 14.31
N PHE A 83 17.81 27.67 15.56
CA PHE A 83 17.81 28.56 16.73
C PHE A 83 18.98 29.53 16.69
N TRP A 84 20.22 29.08 16.47
CA TRP A 84 21.39 29.96 16.42
C TRP A 84 21.34 30.92 15.22
N SER A 85 20.87 30.48 14.06
CA SER A 85 20.72 31.33 12.89
C SER A 85 19.67 32.43 13.11
N LEU A 86 18.51 32.08 13.69
CA LEU A 86 17.44 33.03 13.99
C LEU A 86 17.79 33.94 15.17
N ALA A 87 18.53 33.45 16.15
CA ALA A 87 19.03 34.27 17.26
C ALA A 87 19.97 35.39 16.81
N LEU A 88 20.68 35.22 15.70
CA LEU A 88 21.45 36.28 15.04
C LEU A 88 20.53 37.14 14.15
N ALA A 89 19.71 36.54 13.31
CA ALA A 89 18.96 37.23 12.27
C ALA A 89 17.81 38.10 12.82
N VAL A 90 17.04 37.61 13.81
CA VAL A 90 15.86 38.31 14.32
C VAL A 90 16.24 39.62 15.04
N PRO A 91 17.24 39.67 15.94
CA PRO A 91 17.70 40.94 16.54
C PRO A 91 18.26 41.92 15.52
N LEU A 92 19.02 41.43 14.50
CA LEU A 92 19.53 42.27 13.43
C LEU A 92 18.38 42.91 12.63
N MET A 93 17.37 42.13 12.27
CA MET A 93 16.20 42.63 11.57
C MET A 93 15.42 43.65 12.45
N ALA A 94 15.25 43.35 13.72
CA ALA A 94 14.59 44.27 14.64
C ALA A 94 15.41 45.61 14.81
N SER A 95 16.73 45.49 14.85
CA SER A 95 17.58 46.67 14.95
C SER A 95 17.47 47.64 13.76
N MET A 96 17.14 47.12 12.57
CA MET A 96 16.95 47.96 11.37
C MET A 96 15.84 49.03 11.55
N PHE A 97 14.85 48.78 12.43
CA PHE A 97 13.79 49.73 12.71
C PHE A 97 14.23 50.86 13.67
N PHE A 98 15.29 50.63 14.46
CA PHE A 98 15.70 51.56 15.51
C PHE A 98 17.11 52.13 15.32
N TYR A 99 18.01 51.33 14.75
CA TYR A 99 19.42 51.70 14.63
C TYR A 99 20.07 51.00 13.44
N HIS A 100 20.40 51.78 12.39
CA HIS A 100 21.11 51.26 11.22
C HIS A 100 22.42 52.01 11.02
N PRO A 101 23.55 51.55 11.60
CA PRO A 101 24.82 52.25 11.50
C PRO A 101 25.33 52.21 10.03
N HIS A 102 25.78 53.37 9.56
CA HIS A 102 26.42 53.42 8.23
C HIS A 102 27.70 52.55 8.21
N PRO A 103 28.00 51.85 7.07
CA PRO A 103 29.18 50.98 6.98
C PRO A 103 30.50 51.76 6.85
N VAL A 104 30.57 52.96 7.43
CA VAL A 104 31.74 53.87 7.45
C VAL A 104 32.08 54.22 8.88
N GLY A 105 33.34 54.40 9.18
CA GLY A 105 33.82 54.75 10.54
C GLY A 105 33.61 53.62 11.56
N THR A 106 33.02 53.90 12.71
CA THR A 106 32.75 52.94 13.79
C THR A 106 31.73 51.89 13.38
N GLY A 107 30.77 52.21 12.49
CA GLY A 107 29.79 51.28 11.95
C GLY A 107 30.42 50.19 11.11
N ARG A 108 31.58 50.45 10.51
CA ARG A 108 32.29 49.41 9.73
C ARG A 108 32.74 48.23 10.61
N LEU A 109 33.24 48.48 11.81
CA LEU A 109 33.64 47.44 12.75
C LEU A 109 32.43 46.59 13.17
N PHE A 110 31.30 47.28 13.47
CA PHE A 110 30.05 46.58 13.78
C PHE A 110 29.63 45.62 12.68
N TRP A 111 29.56 46.09 11.42
CA TRP A 111 29.15 45.26 10.30
C TRP A 111 30.17 44.17 9.95
N LEU A 112 31.46 44.39 10.18
CA LEU A 112 32.49 43.37 10.01
C LEU A 112 32.28 42.21 11.01
N VAL A 113 32.00 42.53 12.29
CA VAL A 113 31.68 41.51 13.29
C VAL A 113 30.42 40.76 12.93
N ILE A 114 29.36 41.44 12.48
CA ILE A 114 28.13 40.79 12.01
C ILE A 114 28.39 39.90 10.78
N GLY A 115 29.21 40.38 9.85
CA GLY A 115 29.60 39.57 8.67
C GLY A 115 30.34 38.30 9.04
N LEU A 116 31.24 38.34 10.04
CA LEU A 116 31.93 37.17 10.57
C LEU A 116 30.98 36.22 11.33
N LEU A 117 30.04 36.76 12.12
CA LEU A 117 29.01 35.93 12.78
C LEU A 117 28.10 35.26 11.75
N THR A 118 27.71 35.96 10.68
CA THR A 118 26.93 35.42 9.60
C THR A 118 27.73 34.34 8.85
N LEU A 119 29.03 34.54 8.62
CA LEU A 119 29.90 33.51 8.06
C LEU A 119 29.93 32.26 8.96
N ALA A 120 29.97 32.42 10.27
CA ALA A 120 29.87 31.29 11.20
C ALA A 120 28.54 30.53 11.07
N VAL A 121 27.44 31.25 10.81
CA VAL A 121 26.14 30.62 10.51
C VAL A 121 26.19 29.84 9.17
N LEU A 122 26.77 30.41 8.12
CA LEU A 122 26.89 29.75 6.81
C LEU A 122 27.85 28.54 6.87
N ALA A 123 28.99 28.66 7.56
CA ALA A 123 30.01 27.63 7.68
C ALA A 123 29.69 26.57 8.76
N GLY A 124 28.82 26.86 9.71
CA GLY A 124 28.35 25.96 10.76
C GLY A 124 27.00 25.31 10.39
N PRO A 125 25.88 25.88 10.87
CA PRO A 125 24.55 25.34 10.59
C PRO A 125 24.23 25.17 9.10
N GLY A 126 24.68 26.13 8.27
CA GLY A 126 24.46 26.14 6.82
C GLY A 126 25.44 25.30 5.99
N ARG A 127 26.50 24.74 6.61
CA ARG A 127 27.60 24.06 5.92
C ARG A 127 27.15 23.02 4.89
N HIS A 128 26.15 22.24 5.23
CA HIS A 128 25.66 21.16 4.37
C HIS A 128 25.10 21.67 3.03
N PHE A 129 24.47 22.86 2.99
CA PHE A 129 23.98 23.45 1.73
C PHE A 129 25.14 23.74 0.77
N PHE A 130 26.23 24.31 1.27
CA PHE A 130 27.40 24.62 0.44
C PHE A 130 28.15 23.37 -0.03
N ILE A 131 28.32 22.37 0.85
CA ILE A 131 28.96 21.11 0.49
C ILE A 131 28.15 20.37 -0.59
N ASN A 132 26.81 20.29 -0.39
CA ASN A 132 25.95 19.63 -1.36
C ASN A 132 25.88 20.41 -2.68
N ALA A 133 25.81 21.73 -2.64
CA ALA A 133 25.88 22.57 -3.83
C ALA A 133 27.15 22.33 -4.64
N TRP A 134 28.30 22.23 -3.96
CA TRP A 134 29.58 21.95 -4.61
C TRP A 134 29.65 20.54 -5.20
N LYS A 135 29.15 19.53 -4.48
CA LYS A 135 29.05 18.16 -5.00
C LYS A 135 28.17 18.11 -6.26
N ASN A 136 26.98 18.72 -6.21
CA ASN A 136 26.05 18.76 -7.33
C ASN A 136 26.64 19.51 -8.54
N PHE A 137 27.35 20.61 -8.31
CA PHE A 137 28.03 21.36 -9.38
C PHE A 137 29.04 20.48 -10.13
N LYS A 138 29.83 19.66 -9.41
CA LYS A 138 30.78 18.71 -10.03
C LYS A 138 30.07 17.67 -10.91
N HIS A 139 28.83 17.31 -10.60
CA HIS A 139 28.03 16.36 -11.37
C HIS A 139 27.10 17.05 -12.39
N HIS A 140 27.30 18.35 -12.68
CA HIS A 140 26.47 19.16 -13.59
C HIS A 140 24.97 19.13 -13.24
N GLN A 141 24.67 19.10 -11.96
CA GLN A 141 23.31 19.10 -11.42
C GLN A 141 23.06 20.33 -10.54
N ALA A 142 21.82 20.77 -10.50
CA ALA A 142 21.36 21.81 -9.58
C ALA A 142 20.17 21.30 -8.76
N ASN A 143 20.22 21.58 -7.47
CA ASN A 143 19.14 21.21 -6.55
C ASN A 143 18.82 22.36 -5.60
N MET A 144 17.95 22.10 -4.61
CA MET A 144 17.59 23.06 -3.57
C MET A 144 18.81 23.63 -2.84
N ASP A 145 19.75 22.78 -2.46
CA ASP A 145 20.96 23.20 -1.73
C ASP A 145 21.79 24.19 -2.55
N THR A 146 21.83 24.00 -3.89
CA THR A 146 22.49 24.91 -4.83
C THR A 146 21.86 26.29 -4.83
N LEU A 147 20.52 26.37 -4.85
CA LEU A 147 19.79 27.64 -4.86
C LEU A 147 19.98 28.39 -3.53
N ILE A 148 19.90 27.69 -2.40
CA ILE A 148 20.12 28.28 -1.06
C ILE A 148 21.57 28.78 -0.92
N ALA A 149 22.55 27.95 -1.29
CA ALA A 149 23.96 28.31 -1.20
C ALA A 149 24.30 29.53 -2.08
N MET A 150 23.78 29.56 -3.32
CA MET A 150 23.96 30.72 -4.21
C MET A 150 23.31 31.99 -3.64
N GLY A 151 22.03 31.90 -3.22
CA GLY A 151 21.31 33.06 -2.70
C GLY A 151 21.95 33.64 -1.44
N THR A 152 22.20 32.80 -0.43
CA THR A 152 22.78 33.24 0.85
C THR A 152 24.26 33.62 0.72
N GLY A 153 25.02 32.88 -0.10
CA GLY A 153 26.43 33.17 -0.35
C GLY A 153 26.63 34.49 -1.11
N THR A 154 25.80 34.76 -2.13
CA THR A 154 25.84 36.02 -2.89
C THR A 154 25.46 37.21 -1.99
N ALA A 155 24.40 37.09 -1.19
CA ALA A 155 23.99 38.14 -0.28
C ALA A 155 25.07 38.45 0.77
N TRP A 156 25.72 37.43 1.33
CA TRP A 156 26.85 37.59 2.25
C TRP A 156 28.06 38.24 1.58
N ALA A 157 28.48 37.73 0.41
CA ALA A 157 29.64 38.23 -0.33
C ALA A 157 29.46 39.69 -0.76
N TYR A 158 28.27 40.02 -1.27
CA TYR A 158 27.93 41.43 -1.56
C TYR A 158 28.01 42.32 -0.34
N SER A 159 27.42 41.91 0.78
CA SER A 159 27.43 42.69 2.03
C SER A 159 28.86 42.87 2.56
N MET A 160 29.70 41.85 2.50
CA MET A 160 31.13 41.96 2.85
C MET A 160 31.88 42.90 1.90
N ALA A 161 31.62 42.87 0.59
CA ALA A 161 32.17 43.79 -0.36
C ALA A 161 31.77 45.24 -0.04
N VAL A 162 30.51 45.48 0.33
CA VAL A 162 30.05 46.80 0.79
C VAL A 162 30.81 47.25 2.04
N VAL A 163 30.94 46.41 3.07
CA VAL A 163 31.69 46.72 4.29
C VAL A 163 33.16 47.01 4.00
N ALA A 164 33.78 46.25 3.07
CA ALA A 164 35.19 46.41 2.68
C ALA A 164 35.45 47.70 1.87
N PHE A 165 34.56 48.05 0.96
CA PHE A 165 34.73 49.10 -0.02
C PHE A 165 33.82 50.33 0.20
N ALA A 166 33.06 50.41 1.32
CA ALA A 166 32.11 51.45 1.60
C ALA A 166 32.62 52.88 1.33
N PRO A 167 33.87 53.27 1.68
CA PRO A 167 34.36 54.62 1.42
C PRO A 167 34.44 55.02 -0.06
N TRP A 168 34.48 54.02 -0.96
CA TRP A 168 34.57 54.24 -2.40
C TRP A 168 33.25 53.99 -3.15
N LEU A 169 32.22 53.52 -2.43
CA LEU A 169 30.89 53.22 -3.00
C LEU A 169 29.98 54.42 -2.80
N PRO A 170 29.05 54.73 -3.72
CA PRO A 170 27.97 55.68 -3.49
C PRO A 170 27.09 55.27 -2.30
N ALA A 171 26.59 56.20 -1.54
CA ALA A 171 25.73 55.94 -0.36
C ALA A 171 24.51 55.07 -0.69
N VAL A 172 24.01 55.18 -1.91
CA VAL A 172 22.88 54.37 -2.42
C VAL A 172 23.25 52.86 -2.53
N ALA A 173 24.52 52.51 -2.62
CA ALA A 173 25.01 51.12 -2.72
C ALA A 173 25.35 50.49 -1.36
N HIS A 174 25.12 51.18 -0.24
CA HIS A 174 25.47 50.74 1.13
C HIS A 174 24.46 49.73 1.71
N GLY A 175 23.60 49.09 0.89
CA GLY A 175 22.69 48.03 1.35
C GLY A 175 23.45 46.81 1.88
N ILE A 176 23.12 46.35 3.08
CA ILE A 176 23.71 45.20 3.76
C ILE A 176 22.62 44.15 3.98
N TYR A 177 22.88 42.88 3.74
CA TYR A 177 21.93 41.74 3.72
C TYR A 177 22.41 40.55 4.56
N PHE A 178 23.19 40.78 5.61
CA PHE A 178 23.65 39.72 6.52
C PHE A 178 22.48 39.04 7.24
N GLU A 179 21.49 39.86 7.70
CA GLU A 179 20.28 39.36 8.33
C GLU A 179 19.48 38.45 7.40
N ALA A 180 19.41 38.79 6.10
CA ALA A 180 18.72 37.98 5.12
C ALA A 180 19.40 36.60 4.97
N SER A 181 20.73 36.54 4.86
CA SER A 181 21.47 35.30 4.76
C SER A 181 21.25 34.38 5.97
N ALA A 182 21.36 34.95 7.18
CA ALA A 182 21.14 34.20 8.42
C ALA A 182 19.68 33.77 8.59
N MET A 183 18.71 34.65 8.24
CA MET A 183 17.27 34.36 8.31
C MET A 183 16.87 33.23 7.39
N ILE A 184 17.34 33.22 6.13
CA ILE A 184 17.04 32.17 5.14
C ILE A 184 17.57 30.83 5.66
N ILE A 185 18.82 30.75 6.12
CA ILE A 185 19.38 29.52 6.69
C ILE A 185 18.54 29.06 7.90
N GLY A 186 18.18 29.98 8.79
CA GLY A 186 17.39 29.69 9.99
C GLY A 186 15.99 29.12 9.65
N LEU A 187 15.28 29.77 8.73
CA LEU A 187 13.93 29.35 8.31
C LEU A 187 13.94 28.04 7.53
N VAL A 188 14.93 27.83 6.65
CA VAL A 188 15.04 26.56 5.92
C VAL A 188 15.37 25.40 6.85
N LEU A 189 16.28 25.61 7.81
CA LEU A 189 16.58 24.61 8.84
C LEU A 189 15.37 24.29 9.71
N LEU A 190 14.56 25.31 10.06
CA LEU A 190 13.30 25.11 10.78
C LEU A 190 12.31 24.28 9.96
N GLY A 191 12.11 24.65 8.69
CA GLY A 191 11.26 23.91 7.77
C GLY A 191 11.67 22.44 7.67
N ASN A 192 12.97 22.20 7.47
CA ASN A 192 13.54 20.85 7.40
C ASN A 192 13.42 20.07 8.72
N ALA A 193 13.52 20.73 9.87
CA ALA A 193 13.30 20.10 11.17
C ALA A 193 11.84 19.68 11.35
N LEU A 194 10.89 20.58 11.05
CA LEU A 194 9.45 20.27 11.11
C LEU A 194 9.05 19.16 10.15
N GLU A 195 9.66 19.11 8.96
CA GLU A 195 9.52 18.05 7.99
C GLU A 195 9.96 16.69 8.55
N LEU A 196 11.18 16.60 9.14
CA LEU A 196 11.67 15.38 9.78
C LEU A 196 10.73 14.88 10.89
N ARG A 197 10.23 15.79 11.72
CA ARG A 197 9.26 15.45 12.78
C ARG A 197 7.94 14.88 12.19
N ALA A 198 7.50 15.42 11.10
CA ALA A 198 6.25 14.99 10.46
C ALA A 198 6.43 13.64 9.74
N ARG A 199 7.57 13.40 9.10
CA ARG A 199 7.91 12.10 8.50
C ARG A 199 7.97 10.98 9.54
N GLY A 200 8.60 11.19 10.69
CA GLY A 200 8.71 10.18 11.75
C GLY A 200 7.36 9.65 12.24
N ARG A 201 6.28 10.41 12.04
CA ARG A 201 4.91 9.95 12.33
C ARG A 201 4.31 9.11 11.22
N THR A 202 4.83 9.14 9.99
CA THR A 202 4.22 8.43 8.84
C THR A 202 4.50 6.94 8.81
N SER A 203 5.59 6.45 9.42
CA SER A 203 5.93 5.02 9.56
C SER A 203 5.17 4.30 10.70
N GLU A 204 4.17 4.94 11.33
CA GLU A 204 3.51 4.38 12.51
C GLU A 204 2.77 3.06 12.22
N ALA A 205 2.20 2.89 11.02
CA ALA A 205 1.51 1.64 10.64
C ALA A 205 2.49 0.46 10.53
N LEU A 206 3.62 0.64 9.85
CA LEU A 206 4.67 -0.37 9.77
C LEU A 206 5.24 -0.70 11.16
N LYS A 207 5.47 0.33 11.97
CA LYS A 207 5.94 0.15 13.34
C LYS A 207 4.96 -0.67 14.19
N ARG A 208 3.65 -0.43 14.07
CA ARG A 208 2.63 -1.24 14.76
C ARG A 208 2.69 -2.70 14.35
N LEU A 209 2.90 -3.01 13.06
CA LEU A 209 3.07 -4.39 12.60
C LEU A 209 4.34 -5.03 13.18
N LEU A 210 5.46 -4.31 13.18
CA LEU A 210 6.71 -4.75 13.79
C LEU A 210 6.59 -4.96 15.32
N ASP A 211 5.80 -4.12 15.99
CA ASP A 211 5.55 -4.24 17.44
C ASP A 211 4.63 -5.44 17.79
N LEU A 212 3.95 -6.06 16.81
CA LEU A 212 3.22 -7.32 17.01
C LEU A 212 4.17 -8.53 17.10
N GLN A 213 5.34 -8.45 16.52
CA GLN A 213 6.34 -9.51 16.54
C GLN A 213 6.97 -9.64 17.93
N SER A 214 6.96 -10.85 18.49
CA SER A 214 7.63 -11.13 19.76
C SER A 214 9.14 -11.05 19.61
N ARG A 215 9.84 -10.65 20.68
CA ARG A 215 11.32 -10.63 20.69
C ARG A 215 11.93 -11.95 21.11
N THR A 216 11.21 -12.70 21.94
CA THR A 216 11.66 -13.98 22.49
C THR A 216 10.58 -15.04 22.32
N ALA A 217 10.97 -16.28 22.34
CA ALA A 217 10.08 -17.45 22.32
C ALA A 217 10.50 -18.44 23.39
N ARG A 218 9.52 -19.12 24.00
CA ARG A 218 9.77 -20.23 24.96
C ARG A 218 9.80 -21.54 24.21
N VAL A 219 10.98 -22.00 23.91
CA VAL A 219 11.22 -23.21 23.12
C VAL A 219 11.49 -24.39 24.04
N ILE A 220 10.87 -25.52 23.75
CA ILE A 220 11.10 -26.81 24.43
C ILE A 220 12.04 -27.61 23.55
N ARG A 221 13.29 -27.75 23.95
CA ARG A 221 14.29 -28.62 23.30
C ARG A 221 14.79 -29.63 24.31
N ASP A 222 14.87 -30.88 23.94
CA ASP A 222 15.33 -32.01 24.79
C ASP A 222 14.57 -32.12 26.12
N GLY A 223 13.28 -31.71 26.17
CA GLY A 223 12.45 -31.72 27.36
C GLY A 223 12.65 -30.53 28.30
N GLU A 224 13.57 -29.63 28.02
CA GLU A 224 13.79 -28.40 28.78
C GLU A 224 13.16 -27.17 28.11
N GLU A 225 12.47 -26.36 28.91
CA GLU A 225 11.93 -25.08 28.45
C GLU A 225 12.99 -23.98 28.57
N ARG A 226 13.33 -23.33 27.46
CA ARG A 226 14.31 -22.24 27.40
C ARG A 226 13.71 -21.02 26.67
N GLU A 227 13.99 -19.85 27.19
CA GLU A 227 13.66 -18.60 26.50
C GLU A 227 14.81 -18.25 25.55
N LEU A 228 14.50 -18.21 24.23
CA LEU A 228 15.46 -17.92 23.17
C LEU A 228 15.05 -16.61 22.49
N ASP A 229 16.02 -15.94 21.88
CA ASP A 229 15.73 -14.84 20.94
C ASP A 229 14.94 -15.39 19.74
N ILE A 230 14.07 -14.57 19.16
CA ILE A 230 13.23 -15.00 18.04
C ILE A 230 14.05 -15.48 16.85
N ASP A 231 15.22 -14.89 16.63
CA ASP A 231 16.13 -15.24 15.53
C ASP A 231 16.83 -16.60 15.73
N GLU A 232 16.79 -17.17 16.93
CA GLU A 232 17.33 -18.50 17.26
C GLU A 232 16.31 -19.62 17.12
N VAL A 233 15.03 -19.28 16.91
CA VAL A 233 13.92 -20.24 16.71
C VAL A 233 14.02 -20.86 15.33
N ARG A 234 13.83 -22.18 15.25
CA ARG A 234 13.91 -22.97 14.01
C ARG A 234 12.58 -23.64 13.71
N GLU A 235 12.37 -23.94 12.45
CA GLU A 235 11.27 -24.81 12.05
C GLU A 235 11.39 -26.18 12.75
N GLY A 236 10.25 -26.68 13.24
CA GLY A 236 10.17 -27.91 14.03
C GLY A 236 10.33 -27.74 15.53
N ASP A 237 10.73 -26.57 16.03
CA ASP A 237 10.78 -26.29 17.47
C ASP A 237 9.38 -26.35 18.10
N HIS A 238 9.30 -26.90 19.31
CA HIS A 238 8.07 -26.87 20.10
C HIS A 238 8.05 -25.61 20.97
N ILE A 239 7.01 -24.83 20.86
CA ILE A 239 6.90 -23.53 21.52
C ILE A 239 5.73 -23.54 22.47
N ARG A 240 5.96 -23.14 23.72
CA ARG A 240 4.90 -22.95 24.72
C ARG A 240 4.48 -21.50 24.79
N VAL A 241 3.16 -21.28 24.73
CA VAL A 241 2.56 -19.96 24.89
C VAL A 241 1.56 -19.99 26.04
N ARG A 242 1.74 -19.08 26.98
CA ARG A 242 0.90 -18.94 28.17
C ARG A 242 -0.28 -18.01 27.89
N PRO A 243 -1.31 -18.03 28.75
CA PRO A 243 -2.42 -17.10 28.62
C PRO A 243 -1.99 -15.63 28.57
N GLY A 244 -2.50 -14.88 27.60
CA GLY A 244 -2.18 -13.47 27.38
C GLY A 244 -0.88 -13.19 26.64
N GLU A 245 -0.07 -14.22 26.35
CA GLU A 245 1.16 -14.07 25.56
C GLU A 245 0.88 -14.05 24.07
N ARG A 246 1.74 -13.40 23.31
CA ARG A 246 1.70 -13.42 21.84
C ARG A 246 2.42 -14.65 21.29
N LEU A 247 1.90 -15.18 20.20
CA LEU A 247 2.54 -16.26 19.47
C LEU A 247 3.74 -15.71 18.69
N PRO A 248 4.96 -16.23 18.95
CA PRO A 248 6.18 -15.70 18.34
C PRO A 248 6.37 -16.05 16.85
N VAL A 249 5.94 -17.23 16.40
CA VAL A 249 6.08 -17.76 15.04
C VAL A 249 4.81 -18.49 14.61
N ASP A 250 4.68 -18.80 13.30
CA ASP A 250 3.59 -19.62 12.80
C ASP A 250 3.83 -21.10 13.16
N GLY A 251 2.76 -21.86 13.37
CA GLY A 251 2.88 -23.27 13.71
C GLY A 251 1.56 -24.03 13.73
N GLU A 252 1.64 -25.29 14.14
CA GLU A 252 0.54 -26.22 14.31
C GLU A 252 0.46 -26.65 15.77
N VAL A 253 -0.71 -26.53 16.39
CA VAL A 253 -0.93 -26.90 17.79
C VAL A 253 -0.72 -28.39 17.98
N THR A 254 0.16 -28.76 18.91
CA THR A 254 0.43 -30.16 19.28
C THR A 254 -0.22 -30.57 20.59
N GLU A 255 -0.33 -29.64 21.56
CA GLU A 255 -0.91 -29.90 22.87
C GLU A 255 -1.71 -28.69 23.38
N GLY A 256 -2.81 -28.97 24.06
CA GLY A 256 -3.66 -27.95 24.68
C GLY A 256 -4.80 -27.47 23.78
N GLN A 257 -5.60 -26.56 24.34
CA GLN A 257 -6.67 -25.86 23.62
C GLN A 257 -6.83 -24.45 24.19
N SER A 258 -7.11 -23.50 23.34
CA SER A 258 -7.34 -22.11 23.73
C SER A 258 -8.18 -21.36 22.69
N HIS A 259 -8.56 -20.13 23.04
CA HIS A 259 -9.13 -19.19 22.10
C HIS A 259 -8.03 -18.17 21.77
N ILE A 260 -7.75 -18.00 20.49
CA ILE A 260 -6.72 -17.08 20.00
C ILE A 260 -7.39 -15.85 19.39
N ASP A 261 -6.98 -14.68 19.86
CA ASP A 261 -7.37 -13.41 19.28
C ASP A 261 -6.48 -13.16 18.02
N GLU A 262 -7.09 -13.36 16.86
CA GLU A 262 -6.47 -13.16 15.55
C GLU A 262 -6.88 -11.80 14.93
N SER A 263 -7.59 -10.94 15.69
CA SER A 263 -8.18 -9.68 15.18
C SER A 263 -7.17 -8.74 14.55
N MET A 264 -5.93 -8.74 15.00
CA MET A 264 -4.86 -7.90 14.44
C MET A 264 -4.43 -8.35 13.03
N LEU A 265 -4.62 -9.62 12.68
CA LEU A 265 -4.31 -10.16 11.35
C LEU A 265 -5.55 -10.27 10.48
N THR A 266 -6.61 -10.88 11.00
CA THR A 266 -7.85 -11.14 10.26
C THR A 266 -8.84 -9.98 10.31
N GLY A 267 -8.76 -9.16 11.37
CA GLY A 267 -9.72 -8.11 11.67
C GLY A 267 -11.06 -8.62 12.24
N GLU A 268 -11.20 -9.93 12.46
CA GLU A 268 -12.39 -10.51 13.09
C GLU A 268 -12.32 -10.29 14.60
N PRO A 269 -13.35 -9.71 15.23
CA PRO A 269 -13.29 -9.32 16.64
C PRO A 269 -13.46 -10.48 17.61
N LEU A 270 -13.92 -11.65 17.15
CA LEU A 270 -14.18 -12.81 17.98
C LEU A 270 -12.96 -13.73 18.01
N PRO A 271 -12.45 -14.11 19.20
CA PRO A 271 -11.38 -15.08 19.31
C PRO A 271 -11.77 -16.45 18.73
N VAL A 272 -10.84 -17.09 18.02
CA VAL A 272 -11.04 -18.38 17.38
C VAL A 272 -10.58 -19.50 18.30
N ALA A 273 -11.40 -20.53 18.50
CA ALA A 273 -11.01 -21.74 19.23
C ALA A 273 -9.96 -22.51 18.43
N LYS A 274 -8.88 -22.93 19.11
CA LYS A 274 -7.79 -23.72 18.54
C LYS A 274 -7.50 -24.93 19.43
N ALA A 275 -7.32 -26.09 18.81
CA ALA A 275 -7.02 -27.37 19.42
C ALA A 275 -5.87 -28.07 18.67
N ALA A 276 -5.46 -29.23 19.13
CA ALA A 276 -4.39 -30.00 18.47
C ALA A 276 -4.71 -30.26 16.98
N GLY A 277 -3.77 -29.98 16.10
CA GLY A 277 -3.92 -30.05 14.63
C GLY A 277 -4.30 -28.72 13.97
N ASP A 278 -4.67 -27.69 14.72
CA ASP A 278 -5.03 -26.39 14.15
C ASP A 278 -3.80 -25.51 13.91
N GLU A 279 -3.82 -24.77 12.82
CA GLU A 279 -2.80 -23.75 12.53
C GLU A 279 -2.95 -22.51 13.40
N VAL A 280 -1.82 -21.95 13.80
CA VAL A 280 -1.71 -20.70 14.56
C VAL A 280 -0.69 -19.75 13.90
N SER A 281 -0.88 -18.46 14.07
CA SER A 281 -0.10 -17.43 13.37
C SER A 281 0.66 -16.52 14.34
N ALA A 282 1.86 -16.12 13.96
CA ALA A 282 2.68 -15.14 14.67
C ALA A 282 1.95 -13.81 14.90
N GLY A 283 2.18 -13.19 16.06
CA GLY A 283 1.60 -11.88 16.40
C GLY A 283 0.18 -11.92 16.97
N THR A 284 -0.51 -13.07 16.91
CA THR A 284 -1.82 -13.28 17.54
C THR A 284 -1.68 -13.47 19.05
N VAL A 285 -2.75 -13.26 19.82
CA VAL A 285 -2.72 -13.29 21.28
C VAL A 285 -3.44 -14.52 21.81
N ASN A 286 -2.76 -15.31 22.61
CA ASN A 286 -3.34 -16.47 23.28
C ASN A 286 -4.31 -16.01 24.39
N GLY A 287 -5.51 -16.57 24.42
CA GLY A 287 -6.55 -16.29 25.41
C GLY A 287 -6.28 -16.91 26.78
N LYS A 288 -7.20 -17.78 27.23
CA LYS A 288 -7.18 -18.32 28.60
C LYS A 288 -6.47 -19.66 28.75
N GLY A 289 -6.21 -20.37 27.66
CA GLY A 289 -5.55 -21.68 27.65
C GLY A 289 -4.03 -21.60 27.57
N SER A 290 -3.33 -22.70 27.84
CA SER A 290 -1.92 -22.85 27.51
C SER A 290 -1.81 -23.77 26.28
N LEU A 291 -0.99 -23.38 25.33
CA LEU A 291 -0.76 -24.12 24.09
C LEU A 291 0.70 -24.50 23.97
N VAL A 292 0.95 -25.70 23.44
CA VAL A 292 2.24 -26.06 22.84
C VAL A 292 1.99 -26.32 21.38
N TYR A 293 2.81 -25.71 20.52
CA TYR A 293 2.70 -25.86 19.08
C TYR A 293 4.08 -26.03 18.45
N ARG A 294 4.12 -26.71 17.33
CA ARG A 294 5.32 -26.93 16.54
C ARG A 294 5.47 -25.82 15.52
N ALA A 295 6.61 -25.14 15.51
CA ALA A 295 6.93 -24.09 14.54
C ALA A 295 6.95 -24.64 13.11
N THR A 296 6.19 -24.04 12.20
CA THR A 296 6.13 -24.41 10.77
C THR A 296 6.80 -23.37 9.89
N ARG A 297 6.76 -22.09 10.30
CA ARG A 297 7.43 -20.98 9.60
C ARG A 297 8.00 -20.01 10.62
N VAL A 298 9.20 -19.50 10.34
CA VAL A 298 9.93 -18.62 11.26
C VAL A 298 10.38 -17.33 10.57
N GLY A 299 10.62 -16.27 11.34
CA GLY A 299 11.18 -15.01 10.84
C GLY A 299 10.35 -14.36 9.73
N ALA A 300 10.98 -14.06 8.60
CA ALA A 300 10.35 -13.40 7.45
C ALA A 300 9.29 -14.27 6.75
N ASP A 301 9.37 -15.58 6.88
CA ASP A 301 8.45 -16.53 6.24
C ASP A 301 7.12 -16.67 6.98
N THR A 302 7.00 -16.14 8.20
CA THR A 302 5.73 -16.10 8.94
C THR A 302 4.70 -15.23 8.20
N LYS A 303 3.40 -15.49 8.42
CA LYS A 303 2.32 -14.67 7.87
C LYS A 303 2.50 -13.18 8.22
N LEU A 304 2.85 -12.89 9.49
CA LEU A 304 3.12 -11.52 9.93
C LEU A 304 4.37 -10.93 9.26
N GLY A 305 5.43 -11.73 9.06
CA GLY A 305 6.66 -11.32 8.37
C GLY A 305 6.36 -10.92 6.92
N ARG A 306 5.64 -11.75 6.17
CA ARG A 306 5.23 -11.46 4.78
C ARG A 306 4.34 -10.22 4.66
N ILE A 307 3.38 -10.04 5.58
CA ILE A 307 2.53 -8.83 5.65
C ILE A 307 3.40 -7.59 5.86
N THR A 308 4.33 -7.66 6.80
CA THR A 308 5.24 -6.56 7.12
C THR A 308 6.11 -6.19 5.93
N GLU A 309 6.69 -7.18 5.24
CA GLU A 309 7.48 -6.98 4.03
C GLU A 309 6.64 -6.40 2.88
N GLN A 310 5.43 -6.90 2.67
CA GLN A 310 4.53 -6.38 1.64
C GLN A 310 4.16 -4.92 1.90
N VAL A 311 3.84 -4.55 3.13
CA VAL A 311 3.56 -3.15 3.51
C VAL A 311 4.79 -2.27 3.34
N ALA A 312 5.97 -2.75 3.74
CA ALA A 312 7.24 -2.02 3.56
C ALA A 312 7.57 -1.82 2.07
N SER A 313 7.40 -2.85 1.25
CA SER A 313 7.58 -2.77 -0.21
C SER A 313 6.61 -1.77 -0.84
N ALA A 314 5.32 -1.86 -0.49
CA ALA A 314 4.30 -0.92 -0.99
C ALA A 314 4.57 0.53 -0.60
N GLN A 315 5.05 0.77 0.63
CA GLN A 315 5.43 2.11 1.08
C GLN A 315 6.64 2.65 0.32
N ASN A 316 7.51 1.78 -0.17
CA ASN A 316 8.70 2.15 -0.93
C ASN A 316 8.41 2.35 -2.42
N SER A 317 7.34 1.76 -2.95
CA SER A 317 6.97 1.86 -4.36
C SER A 317 6.47 3.27 -4.73
N ARG A 318 6.61 3.63 -6.01
CA ARG A 318 6.21 4.93 -6.54
C ARG A 318 4.99 4.81 -7.43
N PRO A 319 3.93 5.55 -7.13
CA PRO A 319 2.82 5.67 -8.07
C PRO A 319 3.22 6.51 -9.30
N PRO A 320 2.66 6.25 -10.50
CA PRO A 320 2.98 6.97 -11.74
C PRO A 320 2.83 8.50 -11.66
N ILE A 321 1.91 9.00 -10.84
CA ILE A 321 1.76 10.45 -10.58
C ILE A 321 3.03 11.05 -9.93
N GLY A 322 3.79 10.26 -9.16
CA GLY A 322 5.06 10.68 -8.58
C GLY A 322 6.15 10.84 -9.63
N GLU A 323 6.24 9.93 -10.59
CA GLU A 323 7.19 10.03 -11.71
C GLU A 323 6.92 11.27 -12.58
N LEU A 324 5.64 11.56 -12.82
CA LEU A 324 5.26 12.78 -13.53
C LEU A 324 5.70 14.03 -12.77
N ALA A 325 5.52 14.07 -11.45
CA ALA A 325 5.96 15.18 -10.61
C ALA A 325 7.48 15.38 -10.66
N ASP A 326 8.26 14.30 -10.63
CA ASP A 326 9.72 14.33 -10.75
C ASP A 326 10.17 14.84 -12.13
N LYS A 327 9.51 14.42 -13.20
CA LYS A 327 9.77 14.91 -14.56
C LYS A 327 9.48 16.40 -14.68
N VAL A 328 8.37 16.89 -14.13
CA VAL A 328 8.05 18.32 -14.10
C VAL A 328 9.11 19.09 -13.30
N SER A 329 9.53 18.56 -12.15
CA SER A 329 10.58 19.17 -11.31
C SER A 329 11.92 19.31 -12.03
N SER A 330 12.30 18.30 -12.81
CA SER A 330 13.57 18.32 -13.55
C SER A 330 13.65 19.39 -14.64
N ILE A 331 12.49 19.83 -15.17
CA ILE A 331 12.39 20.95 -16.11
C ILE A 331 12.26 22.27 -15.36
N PHE A 332 11.52 22.28 -14.27
CA PHE A 332 11.20 23.48 -13.50
C PHE A 332 12.46 24.19 -12.95
N VAL A 333 13.39 23.47 -12.33
CA VAL A 333 14.59 24.06 -11.70
C VAL A 333 15.48 24.78 -12.72
N PRO A 334 15.89 24.19 -13.86
CA PRO A 334 16.64 24.91 -14.88
C PRO A 334 15.89 26.13 -15.45
N THR A 335 14.57 26.01 -15.65
CA THR A 335 13.73 27.12 -16.13
C THR A 335 13.78 28.31 -15.17
N VAL A 336 13.67 28.06 -13.88
CA VAL A 336 13.77 29.12 -12.86
C VAL A 336 15.13 29.75 -12.83
N MET A 337 16.21 28.99 -13.00
CA MET A 337 17.56 29.57 -13.11
C MET A 337 17.66 30.55 -14.29
N ILE A 338 17.08 30.19 -15.43
CA ILE A 338 17.00 31.10 -16.61
C ILE A 338 16.18 32.35 -16.28
N ILE A 339 15.02 32.19 -15.61
CA ILE A 339 14.16 33.31 -15.18
C ILE A 339 14.95 34.24 -14.23
N ALA A 340 15.71 33.70 -13.30
CA ALA A 340 16.51 34.49 -12.36
C ALA A 340 17.56 35.31 -13.10
N VAL A 341 18.25 34.72 -14.08
CA VAL A 341 19.24 35.44 -14.93
C VAL A 341 18.55 36.52 -15.76
N LEU A 342 17.42 36.20 -16.41
CA LEU A 342 16.66 37.19 -17.16
C LEU A 342 16.13 38.34 -16.27
N THR A 343 15.67 38.01 -15.06
CA THR A 343 15.29 39.01 -14.07
C THR A 343 16.46 39.91 -13.69
N ALA A 344 17.63 39.33 -13.43
CA ALA A 344 18.84 40.09 -13.14
C ALA A 344 19.19 41.05 -14.29
N LEU A 345 19.18 40.55 -15.53
CA LEU A 345 19.47 41.37 -16.72
C LEU A 345 18.43 42.47 -16.91
N ALA A 346 17.16 42.19 -16.72
CA ALA A 346 16.09 43.18 -16.82
C ALA A 346 16.26 44.32 -15.80
N TRP A 347 16.54 43.98 -14.54
CA TRP A 347 16.75 44.98 -13.48
C TRP A 347 18.05 45.77 -13.66
N PHE A 348 19.12 45.14 -14.17
CA PHE A 348 20.38 45.82 -14.47
C PHE A 348 20.21 46.87 -15.57
N ASN A 349 19.46 46.55 -16.63
CA ASN A 349 19.32 47.44 -17.81
C ASN A 349 18.20 48.46 -17.60
N PHE A 350 17.06 48.05 -17.02
CA PHE A 350 15.81 48.86 -17.03
C PHE A 350 15.33 49.19 -15.59
N GLY A 351 15.96 48.68 -14.54
CA GLY A 351 15.53 48.88 -13.16
C GLY A 351 15.73 50.31 -12.67
N ALA A 352 14.99 50.67 -11.63
CA ALA A 352 15.20 51.92 -10.87
C ALA A 352 16.53 51.87 -10.11
N GLU A 353 17.12 53.04 -9.85
CA GLU A 353 18.31 53.11 -8.99
C GLU A 353 17.96 52.78 -7.52
N PRO A 354 18.80 52.04 -6.81
CA PRO A 354 20.11 51.47 -7.22
C PRO A 354 19.95 50.09 -7.98
N ARG A 355 20.21 50.09 -9.26
CA ARG A 355 19.95 48.92 -10.18
C ARG A 355 20.61 47.61 -9.72
N VAL A 356 21.89 47.70 -9.29
CA VAL A 356 22.64 46.51 -8.86
C VAL A 356 22.01 45.86 -7.63
N ILE A 357 21.48 46.65 -6.71
CA ILE A 357 20.80 46.14 -5.51
C ILE A 357 19.48 45.45 -5.90
N HIS A 358 18.66 46.11 -6.69
CA HIS A 358 17.40 45.56 -7.16
C HIS A 358 17.61 44.28 -7.99
N MET A 359 18.62 44.26 -8.86
CA MET A 359 19.06 43.07 -9.60
C MET A 359 19.38 41.90 -8.67
N LEU A 360 20.22 42.11 -7.65
CA LEU A 360 20.63 41.07 -6.72
C LEU A 360 19.46 40.58 -5.84
N VAL A 361 18.66 41.50 -5.31
CA VAL A 361 17.51 41.16 -4.48
C VAL A 361 16.47 40.36 -5.26
N THR A 362 16.08 40.82 -6.43
CA THR A 362 15.06 40.12 -7.23
C THR A 362 15.54 38.76 -7.73
N ALA A 363 16.76 38.67 -8.27
CA ALA A 363 17.32 37.39 -8.73
C ALA A 363 17.44 36.38 -7.57
N THR A 364 17.94 36.82 -6.42
CA THR A 364 18.03 35.98 -5.22
C THR A 364 16.65 35.55 -4.72
N THR A 365 15.67 36.47 -4.72
CA THR A 365 14.30 36.17 -4.30
C THR A 365 13.64 35.16 -5.22
N VAL A 366 13.84 35.27 -6.56
CA VAL A 366 13.35 34.29 -7.55
C VAL A 366 13.96 32.92 -7.28
N LEU A 367 15.28 32.82 -7.05
CA LEU A 367 15.95 31.56 -6.76
C LEU A 367 15.44 30.90 -5.48
N ILE A 368 15.16 31.68 -4.44
CA ILE A 368 14.70 31.17 -3.16
C ILE A 368 13.24 30.73 -3.24
N ILE A 369 12.33 31.58 -3.75
CA ILE A 369 10.88 31.29 -3.78
C ILE A 369 10.56 30.10 -4.68
N ALA A 370 11.34 29.86 -5.70
CA ALA A 370 11.13 28.80 -6.67
C ALA A 370 11.58 27.41 -6.20
N CYS A 371 12.13 27.28 -4.99
CA CYS A 371 12.52 25.99 -4.46
C CYS A 371 11.29 25.07 -4.30
N PRO A 372 11.16 23.95 -5.06
CA PRO A 372 10.02 23.05 -4.93
C PRO A 372 10.21 22.05 -3.77
N CYS A 373 10.54 22.56 -2.57
CA CYS A 373 10.89 21.70 -1.42
C CYS A 373 9.76 20.74 -1.03
N ALA A 374 8.50 21.24 -1.08
CA ALA A 374 7.31 20.46 -0.75
C ALA A 374 6.99 19.38 -1.80
N LEU A 375 7.43 19.55 -3.05
CA LEU A 375 7.09 18.66 -4.16
C LEU A 375 7.62 17.24 -3.96
N GLY A 376 8.88 17.11 -3.55
CA GLY A 376 9.49 15.81 -3.27
C GLY A 376 8.82 15.00 -2.17
N LEU A 377 7.99 15.67 -1.34
CA LEU A 377 7.28 15.08 -0.21
C LEU A 377 5.81 14.76 -0.51
N ALA A 378 5.23 15.46 -1.47
CA ALA A 378 3.79 15.42 -1.75
C ALA A 378 3.28 14.00 -2.04
N THR A 379 4.00 13.25 -2.87
CA THR A 379 3.63 11.88 -3.26
C THR A 379 4.05 10.84 -2.22
N PRO A 380 5.32 10.76 -1.77
CA PRO A 380 5.73 9.68 -0.86
C PRO A 380 4.97 9.69 0.47
N ILE A 381 4.78 10.85 1.10
CA ILE A 381 4.12 10.92 2.40
C ILE A 381 2.66 10.48 2.28
N SER A 382 1.93 10.98 1.27
CA SER A 382 0.53 10.59 1.07
C SER A 382 0.39 9.11 0.74
N THR A 383 1.28 8.54 -0.09
CA THR A 383 1.30 7.11 -0.40
C THR A 383 1.57 6.26 0.84
N MET A 384 2.59 6.61 1.63
CA MET A 384 2.92 5.90 2.87
C MET A 384 1.75 5.88 3.85
N ILE A 385 1.08 7.03 4.04
CA ILE A 385 -0.09 7.12 4.92
C ILE A 385 -1.26 6.32 4.34
N GLY A 386 -1.49 6.40 3.02
CA GLY A 386 -2.56 5.67 2.33
C GLY A 386 -2.39 4.16 2.44
N VAL A 387 -1.18 3.64 2.15
CA VAL A 387 -0.83 2.22 2.31
C VAL A 387 -0.97 1.78 3.78
N GLY A 388 -0.47 2.58 4.71
CA GLY A 388 -0.61 2.29 6.14
C GLY A 388 -2.08 2.27 6.58
N LYS A 389 -2.88 3.20 6.05
CA LYS A 389 -4.33 3.25 6.33
C LYS A 389 -5.07 2.05 5.73
N ALA A 390 -4.70 1.61 4.53
CA ALA A 390 -5.22 0.40 3.93
C ALA A 390 -4.92 -0.84 4.79
N ALA A 391 -3.69 -0.99 5.25
CA ALA A 391 -3.27 -2.08 6.11
C ALA A 391 -4.05 -2.12 7.46
N GLU A 392 -4.31 -0.96 8.08
CA GLU A 392 -5.16 -0.86 9.29
C GLU A 392 -6.59 -1.42 9.06
N HIS A 393 -7.07 -1.42 7.82
CA HIS A 393 -8.40 -1.93 7.44
C HIS A 393 -8.34 -3.35 6.84
N GLY A 394 -7.21 -4.06 6.99
CA GLY A 394 -7.03 -5.41 6.45
C GLY A 394 -6.88 -5.44 4.92
N VAL A 395 -6.46 -4.34 4.31
CA VAL A 395 -6.19 -4.21 2.88
C VAL A 395 -4.69 -4.07 2.67
N LEU A 396 -4.06 -5.09 2.12
CA LEU A 396 -2.63 -5.11 1.82
C LEU A 396 -2.41 -4.68 0.37
N VAL A 397 -1.80 -3.54 0.19
CA VAL A 397 -1.47 -3.00 -1.14
C VAL A 397 -0.05 -3.43 -1.50
N ARG A 398 0.17 -3.97 -2.69
CA ARG A 398 1.48 -4.43 -3.17
C ARG A 398 2.35 -3.29 -3.68
N SER A 399 1.75 -2.27 -4.28
CA SER A 399 2.49 -1.14 -4.85
C SER A 399 1.66 0.14 -4.88
N GLY A 400 2.34 1.29 -4.93
CA GLY A 400 1.69 2.59 -5.12
C GLY A 400 0.97 2.72 -6.47
N GLU A 401 1.40 1.95 -7.47
CA GLU A 401 0.72 1.85 -8.77
C GLU A 401 -0.64 1.18 -8.62
N ALA A 402 -0.71 0.02 -7.94
CA ALA A 402 -1.97 -0.66 -7.65
C ALA A 402 -2.96 0.25 -6.90
N LEU A 403 -2.47 1.02 -5.91
CA LEU A 403 -3.26 2.02 -5.21
C LEU A 403 -3.79 3.10 -6.17
N GLN A 404 -2.95 3.60 -7.08
CA GLN A 404 -3.37 4.61 -8.04
C GLN A 404 -4.39 4.08 -9.05
N ILE A 405 -4.24 2.85 -9.55
CA ILE A 405 -5.16 2.22 -10.49
C ILE A 405 -6.50 1.93 -9.80
N ALA A 406 -6.49 1.39 -8.59
CA ALA A 406 -7.70 1.12 -7.81
C ALA A 406 -8.57 2.38 -7.63
N SER A 407 -7.96 3.55 -7.54
CA SER A 407 -8.71 4.83 -7.46
C SER A 407 -9.48 5.21 -8.73
N LYS A 408 -9.12 4.63 -9.88
CA LYS A 408 -9.65 4.96 -11.22
C LYS A 408 -10.57 3.88 -11.78
N LEU A 409 -10.82 2.80 -11.03
CA LEU A 409 -11.66 1.71 -11.49
C LEU A 409 -13.05 2.21 -11.92
N THR A 410 -13.51 1.71 -13.07
CA THR A 410 -14.84 1.91 -13.63
C THR A 410 -15.66 0.63 -13.55
N THR A 411 -15.01 -0.52 -13.75
CA THR A 411 -15.66 -1.84 -13.77
C THR A 411 -14.94 -2.78 -12.79
N LEU A 412 -15.74 -3.47 -11.98
CA LEU A 412 -15.29 -4.53 -11.09
C LEU A 412 -15.84 -5.87 -11.56
N VAL A 413 -14.94 -6.76 -11.93
CA VAL A 413 -15.25 -8.14 -12.26
C VAL A 413 -15.13 -8.97 -11.00
N VAL A 414 -16.15 -9.76 -10.68
CA VAL A 414 -16.17 -10.62 -9.50
C VAL A 414 -16.37 -12.07 -9.88
N ASP A 415 -15.53 -12.95 -9.36
CA ASP A 415 -15.81 -14.38 -9.45
C ASP A 415 -16.98 -14.76 -8.55
N LYS A 416 -17.67 -15.84 -8.86
CA LYS A 416 -18.75 -16.36 -8.03
C LYS A 416 -18.19 -17.13 -6.82
N THR A 417 -17.46 -18.21 -7.10
CA THR A 417 -17.08 -19.22 -6.12
C THR A 417 -15.99 -18.73 -5.19
N GLY A 418 -16.18 -18.84 -3.87
CA GLY A 418 -15.20 -18.36 -2.89
C GLY A 418 -15.10 -16.82 -2.76
N THR A 419 -15.75 -16.07 -3.67
CA THR A 419 -15.77 -14.61 -3.71
C THR A 419 -17.14 -14.05 -3.30
N LEU A 420 -18.20 -14.28 -4.09
CA LEU A 420 -19.56 -13.94 -3.72
C LEU A 420 -20.14 -14.96 -2.72
N THR A 421 -19.69 -16.21 -2.85
CA THR A 421 -20.08 -17.33 -2.01
C THR A 421 -18.98 -17.71 -1.01
N GLU A 422 -19.30 -18.59 -0.06
CA GLU A 422 -18.35 -19.02 0.97
C GLU A 422 -17.23 -19.95 0.44
N GLY A 423 -17.41 -20.52 -0.78
CA GLY A 423 -16.50 -21.51 -1.36
C GLY A 423 -16.58 -22.87 -0.66
N ARG A 424 -17.68 -23.13 0.05
CA ARG A 424 -17.96 -24.37 0.78
C ARG A 424 -19.32 -24.92 0.34
N PRO A 425 -19.37 -25.61 -0.81
CA PRO A 425 -20.60 -26.22 -1.25
C PRO A 425 -21.13 -27.19 -0.20
N SER A 426 -22.45 -27.21 -0.03
CA SER A 426 -23.14 -28.11 0.88
C SER A 426 -24.40 -28.68 0.22
N VAL A 427 -24.74 -29.90 0.58
CA VAL A 427 -26.01 -30.53 0.14
C VAL A 427 -27.14 -29.89 0.91
N THR A 428 -27.98 -29.13 0.20
CA THR A 428 -29.13 -28.44 0.79
C THR A 428 -30.42 -29.25 0.73
N GLU A 429 -30.52 -30.14 -0.25
CA GLU A 429 -31.67 -31.01 -0.43
C GLU A 429 -31.24 -32.32 -1.08
N ALA A 430 -31.72 -33.45 -0.59
CA ALA A 430 -31.54 -34.75 -1.16
C ALA A 430 -32.91 -35.41 -1.40
N HIS A 431 -33.17 -35.87 -2.61
CA HIS A 431 -34.36 -36.56 -2.99
C HIS A 431 -34.05 -37.99 -3.40
N LEU A 432 -34.57 -38.96 -2.69
CA LEU A 432 -34.36 -40.37 -2.95
C LEU A 432 -35.58 -40.93 -3.66
N PHE A 433 -35.39 -41.69 -4.74
CA PHE A 433 -36.48 -42.30 -5.47
C PHE A 433 -36.73 -43.73 -4.96
N SER A 434 -37.98 -44.01 -4.58
CA SER A 434 -38.40 -45.35 -4.19
C SER A 434 -38.80 -46.14 -5.42
N ASP A 435 -37.85 -46.95 -5.94
CA ASP A 435 -38.14 -47.87 -7.03
C ASP A 435 -37.96 -49.33 -6.53
N PRO A 436 -38.96 -50.26 -6.75
CA PRO A 436 -38.87 -51.65 -6.33
C PRO A 436 -37.64 -52.42 -6.91
N GLY A 437 -36.93 -51.87 -7.87
CA GLY A 437 -35.74 -52.44 -8.46
C GLY A 437 -34.40 -51.95 -7.91
N ILE A 438 -34.43 -51.02 -6.94
CA ILE A 438 -33.25 -50.51 -6.26
C ILE A 438 -33.20 -51.15 -4.86
N ASP A 439 -32.31 -52.18 -4.72
CA ASP A 439 -32.04 -52.79 -3.43
C ASP A 439 -31.23 -51.80 -2.53
N GLY A 440 -31.89 -51.14 -1.61
CA GLY A 440 -31.24 -50.33 -0.59
C GLY A 440 -32.18 -49.33 0.07
N ASP A 441 -32.13 -49.27 1.37
CA ASP A 441 -32.70 -48.17 2.17
C ASP A 441 -31.80 -46.92 2.06
N ARG A 442 -32.27 -45.80 2.58
CA ARG A 442 -31.54 -44.51 2.57
C ARG A 442 -30.09 -44.64 3.04
N PRO A 443 -29.75 -45.36 4.14
CA PRO A 443 -28.41 -45.57 4.58
C PRO A 443 -27.50 -46.29 3.57
N ALA A 444 -28.01 -47.30 2.85
CA ALA A 444 -27.26 -48.04 1.85
C ALA A 444 -26.91 -47.15 0.64
N LEU A 445 -27.87 -46.34 0.15
CA LEU A 445 -27.63 -45.42 -0.95
C LEU A 445 -26.60 -44.32 -0.56
N LEU A 446 -26.67 -43.75 0.62
CA LEU A 446 -25.69 -42.79 1.11
C LEU A 446 -24.31 -43.43 1.30
N GLY A 447 -24.25 -44.71 1.71
CA GLY A 447 -23.02 -45.45 1.80
C GLY A 447 -22.34 -45.64 0.43
N LEU A 448 -23.13 -45.88 -0.65
CA LEU A 448 -22.61 -45.93 -2.01
C LEU A 448 -22.08 -44.57 -2.49
N VAL A 449 -22.80 -43.48 -2.20
CA VAL A 449 -22.34 -42.11 -2.52
C VAL A 449 -21.00 -41.82 -1.83
N ALA A 450 -20.91 -42.12 -0.54
CA ALA A 450 -19.67 -41.92 0.23
C ALA A 450 -18.51 -42.76 -0.30
N ALA A 451 -18.78 -44.01 -0.70
CA ALA A 451 -17.76 -44.91 -1.27
C ALA A 451 -17.21 -44.37 -2.61
N VAL A 452 -18.08 -43.84 -3.47
CA VAL A 452 -17.68 -43.25 -4.77
C VAL A 452 -16.91 -41.97 -4.57
N GLU A 453 -17.38 -41.08 -3.72
CA GLU A 453 -16.78 -39.75 -3.57
C GLU A 453 -15.47 -39.71 -2.76
N ARG A 454 -15.16 -40.77 -1.99
CA ARG A 454 -13.84 -40.92 -1.34
C ARG A 454 -12.67 -40.98 -2.33
N GLY A 455 -12.96 -41.40 -3.58
CA GLY A 455 -11.96 -41.43 -4.66
C GLY A 455 -11.90 -40.16 -5.51
N SER A 456 -12.75 -39.16 -5.24
CA SER A 456 -12.89 -37.96 -6.04
C SER A 456 -12.27 -36.74 -5.31
N GLU A 457 -11.47 -35.94 -6.02
CA GLU A 457 -10.89 -34.67 -5.52
C GLU A 457 -11.79 -33.47 -5.87
N HIS A 458 -12.98 -33.66 -6.41
CA HIS A 458 -13.86 -32.60 -6.83
C HIS A 458 -14.47 -31.89 -5.61
N PRO A 459 -14.64 -30.53 -5.59
CA PRO A 459 -15.24 -29.79 -4.45
C PRO A 459 -16.64 -30.28 -4.06
N LEU A 460 -17.44 -30.76 -5.01
CA LEU A 460 -18.76 -31.32 -4.75
C LEU A 460 -18.69 -32.67 -4.01
N ALA A 461 -17.59 -33.41 -4.16
CA ALA A 461 -17.37 -34.66 -3.44
C ALA A 461 -17.30 -34.45 -1.93
N ALA A 462 -16.58 -33.42 -1.51
CA ALA A 462 -16.48 -33.05 -0.09
C ALA A 462 -17.87 -32.69 0.50
N ALA A 463 -18.72 -32.01 -0.26
CA ALA A 463 -20.07 -31.67 0.15
C ALA A 463 -20.96 -32.93 0.32
N LEU A 464 -20.87 -33.88 -0.63
CA LEU A 464 -21.62 -35.13 -0.55
C LEU A 464 -21.12 -36.02 0.58
N LEU A 465 -19.78 -36.10 0.79
CA LEU A 465 -19.20 -36.84 1.91
C LEU A 465 -19.64 -36.27 3.26
N ALA A 466 -19.54 -34.96 3.46
CA ALA A 466 -19.97 -34.31 4.68
C ALA A 466 -21.47 -34.55 4.98
N TYR A 467 -22.31 -34.47 3.93
CA TYR A 467 -23.74 -34.77 4.06
C TYR A 467 -23.98 -36.26 4.43
N CYS A 468 -23.25 -37.17 3.81
CA CYS A 468 -23.37 -38.60 4.11
C CYS A 468 -22.92 -38.88 5.56
N GLU A 469 -21.86 -38.24 6.04
CA GLU A 469 -21.37 -38.38 7.42
C GLU A 469 -22.37 -37.81 8.45
N GLU A 470 -22.95 -36.65 8.19
CA GLU A 470 -23.97 -36.03 9.06
C GLU A 470 -25.24 -36.87 9.18
N GLN A 471 -25.67 -37.48 8.06
CA GLN A 471 -26.85 -38.36 8.02
C GLN A 471 -26.56 -39.78 8.53
N ALA A 472 -25.31 -40.12 8.76
CA ALA A 472 -24.85 -41.47 9.16
C ALA A 472 -24.77 -41.66 10.68
N GLU A 473 -25.26 -40.71 11.53
CA GLU A 473 -25.26 -40.91 13.00
C GLU A 473 -25.96 -42.20 13.48
N GLU A 474 -26.77 -42.89 12.60
CA GLU A 474 -27.39 -44.20 12.89
C GLU A 474 -26.81 -45.35 12.09
N ALA A 475 -25.88 -45.18 11.12
CA ALA A 475 -25.37 -46.20 10.23
C ALA A 475 -23.86 -46.27 10.21
N SER A 476 -23.20 -46.30 11.38
CA SER A 476 -21.80 -46.67 11.44
C SER A 476 -21.63 -48.16 11.13
N ALA A 477 -20.80 -48.45 10.14
CA ALA A 477 -20.02 -49.68 9.95
C ALA A 477 -20.20 -50.46 8.67
N ASN A 478 -21.08 -50.17 7.74
CA ASN A 478 -20.99 -50.80 6.43
C ASN A 478 -20.50 -49.79 5.38
N ALA A 479 -19.17 -49.59 5.34
CA ALA A 479 -18.56 -48.91 4.19
C ALA A 479 -18.87 -49.76 2.95
N ALA A 480 -19.73 -49.23 2.08
CA ALA A 480 -19.99 -49.89 0.81
C ALA A 480 -18.66 -49.97 0.04
N GLU A 481 -18.29 -51.16 -0.41
CA GLU A 481 -17.12 -51.32 -1.26
C GLU A 481 -17.53 -51.21 -2.72
N ILE A 482 -16.73 -50.49 -3.50
CA ILE A 482 -16.92 -50.32 -4.95
C ILE A 482 -15.73 -50.84 -5.72
N ARG A 483 -15.94 -51.13 -7.02
CA ARG A 483 -14.91 -51.57 -7.98
C ARG A 483 -14.92 -50.70 -9.22
N ASN A 484 -13.87 -50.77 -10.00
CA ASN A 484 -13.77 -50.14 -11.33
C ASN A 484 -14.10 -48.62 -11.29
N PHE A 485 -13.52 -47.89 -10.29
CA PHE A 485 -13.67 -46.42 -10.18
C PHE A 485 -13.03 -45.72 -11.38
N GLU A 486 -13.78 -44.86 -12.05
CA GLU A 486 -13.34 -44.05 -13.19
C GLU A 486 -13.92 -42.62 -13.05
N SER A 487 -13.04 -41.61 -13.04
CA SER A 487 -13.46 -40.22 -13.08
C SER A 487 -13.66 -39.75 -14.53
N VAL A 488 -14.82 -39.18 -14.83
CA VAL A 488 -15.17 -38.62 -16.13
C VAL A 488 -15.12 -37.12 -16.08
N THR A 489 -14.12 -36.54 -16.72
CA THR A 489 -13.89 -35.09 -16.71
C THR A 489 -15.13 -34.31 -17.16
N GLY A 490 -15.64 -33.40 -16.32
CA GLY A 490 -16.84 -32.60 -16.61
C GLY A 490 -18.17 -33.37 -16.60
N GLY A 491 -18.17 -34.64 -16.17
CA GLY A 491 -19.36 -35.51 -16.13
C GLY A 491 -19.70 -35.96 -14.70
N GLY A 492 -18.72 -36.54 -14.01
CA GLY A 492 -18.91 -37.17 -12.71
C GLY A 492 -18.02 -38.40 -12.55
N VAL A 493 -18.54 -39.45 -11.90
CA VAL A 493 -17.80 -40.67 -11.58
C VAL A 493 -18.61 -41.91 -12.01
N LYS A 494 -17.91 -42.92 -12.49
CA LYS A 494 -18.42 -44.26 -12.80
C LYS A 494 -17.75 -45.26 -11.85
N ALA A 495 -18.52 -46.20 -11.37
CA ALA A 495 -18.03 -47.33 -10.57
C ALA A 495 -18.96 -48.54 -10.71
N GLU A 496 -18.64 -49.62 -10.04
CA GLU A 496 -19.48 -50.80 -9.92
C GLU A 496 -19.63 -51.21 -8.45
N THR A 497 -20.82 -51.66 -8.07
CA THR A 497 -21.01 -52.30 -6.77
C THR A 497 -20.32 -53.64 -6.71
N LEU A 498 -20.14 -54.24 -5.53
CA LEU A 498 -19.59 -55.58 -5.38
C LEU A 498 -20.39 -56.63 -6.12
N GLU A 499 -21.69 -56.41 -6.33
CA GLU A 499 -22.59 -57.28 -7.08
C GLU A 499 -22.49 -57.10 -8.59
N GLY A 500 -21.61 -56.20 -9.08
CA GLY A 500 -21.41 -55.91 -10.52
C GLY A 500 -22.49 -55.00 -11.11
N LYS A 501 -23.29 -54.30 -10.31
CA LYS A 501 -24.26 -53.30 -10.79
C LYS A 501 -23.54 -52.02 -11.13
N PRO A 502 -23.75 -51.37 -12.30
CA PRO A 502 -23.16 -50.10 -12.65
C PRO A 502 -23.66 -48.99 -11.69
N LEU A 503 -22.73 -48.15 -11.24
CA LEU A 503 -22.95 -47.04 -10.35
C LEU A 503 -22.45 -45.76 -11.05
N LEU A 504 -23.32 -44.78 -11.19
CA LEU A 504 -23.03 -43.50 -11.84
C LEU A 504 -23.41 -42.38 -10.89
N LEU A 505 -22.50 -41.46 -10.65
CA LEU A 505 -22.72 -40.24 -9.84
C LEU A 505 -22.20 -39.03 -10.62
N GLY A 506 -23.08 -38.09 -10.98
CA GLY A 506 -22.68 -36.96 -11.78
C GLY A 506 -23.82 -36.12 -12.35
N ASN A 507 -23.54 -35.39 -13.43
CA ASN A 507 -24.54 -34.54 -14.08
C ASN A 507 -25.50 -35.35 -15.01
N ALA A 508 -26.60 -34.69 -15.41
CA ALA A 508 -27.60 -35.30 -16.27
C ALA A 508 -27.00 -35.93 -17.56
N ARG A 509 -26.04 -35.22 -18.18
CA ARG A 509 -25.41 -35.68 -19.43
C ARG A 509 -24.71 -37.02 -19.27
N LEU A 510 -23.94 -37.20 -18.19
CA LEU A 510 -23.23 -38.47 -17.92
C LEU A 510 -24.21 -39.65 -17.81
N LEU A 511 -25.35 -39.43 -17.14
CA LEU A 511 -26.35 -40.49 -16.93
C LEU A 511 -27.14 -40.78 -18.21
N GLU A 512 -27.52 -39.77 -18.99
CA GLU A 512 -28.21 -39.89 -20.26
C GLU A 512 -27.33 -40.61 -21.32
N GLU A 513 -26.04 -40.28 -21.42
CA GLU A 513 -25.07 -40.96 -22.28
C GLU A 513 -24.90 -42.45 -21.90
N ALA A 514 -25.09 -42.77 -20.61
CA ALA A 514 -25.10 -44.16 -20.13
C ALA A 514 -26.47 -44.86 -20.26
N GLY A 515 -27.48 -44.18 -20.82
CA GLY A 515 -28.80 -44.76 -21.09
C GLY A 515 -29.74 -44.78 -19.88
N VAL A 516 -29.47 -44.00 -18.82
CA VAL A 516 -30.33 -43.90 -17.65
C VAL A 516 -31.51 -42.98 -17.95
N ASP A 517 -32.75 -43.46 -17.67
CA ASP A 517 -33.95 -42.65 -17.81
C ASP A 517 -34.06 -41.68 -16.62
N LEU A 518 -34.00 -40.36 -16.91
CA LEU A 518 -34.10 -39.29 -15.93
C LEU A 518 -35.52 -38.67 -15.82
N ALA A 519 -36.52 -39.19 -16.55
CA ALA A 519 -37.87 -38.63 -16.63
C ALA A 519 -38.50 -38.43 -15.22
N GLY A 520 -38.33 -39.41 -14.32
CA GLY A 520 -38.85 -39.36 -12.95
C GLY A 520 -38.20 -38.31 -12.07
N GLY A 521 -37.04 -37.76 -12.41
CA GLY A 521 -36.31 -36.75 -11.64
C GLY A 521 -36.31 -35.34 -12.27
N ARG A 522 -36.70 -35.20 -13.53
CA ARG A 522 -36.57 -33.92 -14.28
C ARG A 522 -37.32 -32.76 -13.69
N GLU A 523 -38.52 -32.98 -13.17
CA GLU A 523 -39.31 -31.93 -12.56
C GLU A 523 -38.62 -31.37 -11.29
N LYS A 524 -38.15 -32.30 -10.42
CA LYS A 524 -37.45 -31.93 -9.17
C LYS A 524 -36.09 -31.32 -9.46
N ALA A 525 -35.35 -31.84 -10.43
CA ALA A 525 -34.08 -31.23 -10.86
C ALA A 525 -34.28 -29.79 -11.37
N GLY A 526 -35.26 -29.58 -12.26
CA GLY A 526 -35.60 -28.24 -12.75
C GLY A 526 -36.09 -27.25 -11.63
N GLU A 527 -36.68 -27.79 -10.57
CA GLU A 527 -37.02 -26.99 -9.40
C GLU A 527 -35.75 -26.56 -8.63
N LEU A 528 -34.82 -27.49 -8.41
CA LEU A 528 -33.54 -27.23 -7.73
C LEU A 528 -32.67 -26.26 -8.54
N GLU A 529 -32.58 -26.44 -9.85
CA GLU A 529 -31.83 -25.55 -10.74
C GLU A 529 -32.40 -24.14 -10.77
N ARG A 530 -33.73 -23.96 -10.74
CA ARG A 530 -34.38 -22.64 -10.61
C ARG A 530 -34.07 -21.95 -9.28
N GLN A 531 -33.69 -22.73 -8.26
CA GLN A 531 -33.25 -22.23 -6.94
C GLN A 531 -31.71 -22.06 -6.86
N ALA A 532 -31.01 -21.97 -8.00
CA ALA A 532 -29.57 -21.83 -8.09
C ALA A 532 -28.75 -22.99 -7.46
N ARG A 533 -29.30 -24.21 -7.42
CA ARG A 533 -28.62 -25.40 -6.90
C ARG A 533 -28.02 -26.19 -8.03
N THR A 534 -26.82 -26.70 -7.84
CA THR A 534 -26.19 -27.68 -8.74
C THR A 534 -26.81 -29.07 -8.44
N VAL A 535 -27.33 -29.71 -9.46
CA VAL A 535 -27.96 -31.02 -9.29
C VAL A 535 -26.97 -32.13 -9.64
N VAL A 536 -26.73 -33.04 -8.69
CA VAL A 536 -25.95 -34.26 -8.86
C VAL A 536 -26.92 -35.45 -8.79
N TYR A 537 -26.80 -36.32 -9.78
CA TYR A 537 -27.66 -37.50 -9.96
C TYR A 537 -26.91 -38.78 -9.57
N LEU A 538 -27.56 -39.66 -8.83
CA LEU A 538 -27.09 -41.01 -8.54
C LEU A 538 -27.93 -42.00 -9.30
N ALA A 539 -27.28 -42.90 -10.08
CA ALA A 539 -27.94 -44.05 -10.68
C ALA A 539 -27.27 -45.35 -10.24
N VAL A 540 -28.07 -46.33 -9.93
CA VAL A 540 -27.65 -47.68 -9.50
C VAL A 540 -28.32 -48.72 -10.43
N GLY A 541 -27.54 -49.60 -11.05
CA GLY A 541 -28.08 -50.61 -11.93
C GLY A 541 -28.79 -50.07 -13.17
N GLY A 542 -28.42 -48.87 -13.67
CA GLY A 542 -29.03 -48.22 -14.81
C GLY A 542 -30.36 -47.48 -14.50
N ARG A 543 -30.72 -47.29 -13.23
CA ARG A 543 -31.93 -46.59 -12.78
C ARG A 543 -31.58 -45.39 -11.88
N LEU A 544 -32.31 -44.31 -12.00
CA LEU A 544 -32.17 -43.14 -11.15
C LEU A 544 -32.55 -43.46 -9.70
N ALA A 545 -31.60 -43.31 -8.77
CA ALA A 545 -31.76 -43.65 -7.35
C ALA A 545 -31.90 -42.42 -6.46
N ALA A 546 -31.16 -41.32 -6.75
CA ALA A 546 -31.22 -40.10 -5.95
C ALA A 546 -30.85 -38.86 -6.77
N LEU A 547 -31.30 -37.73 -6.27
CA LEU A 547 -30.88 -36.38 -6.66
C LEU A 547 -30.36 -35.61 -5.42
N PHE A 548 -29.25 -34.95 -5.60
CA PHE A 548 -28.69 -34.06 -4.59
C PHE A 548 -28.63 -32.62 -5.13
N GLY A 549 -29.29 -31.69 -4.44
CA GLY A 549 -29.18 -30.26 -4.69
C GLY A 549 -28.07 -29.69 -3.84
N ILE A 550 -27.00 -29.27 -4.51
CA ILE A 550 -25.82 -28.69 -3.86
C ILE A 550 -25.80 -27.20 -4.13
N SER A 551 -25.62 -26.37 -3.12
CA SER A 551 -25.39 -24.95 -3.26
C SER A 551 -24.20 -24.50 -2.44
N ASP A 552 -23.50 -23.49 -2.96
CA ASP A 552 -22.48 -22.76 -2.24
C ASP A 552 -23.16 -21.48 -1.71
N PRO A 553 -23.34 -21.33 -0.40
CA PRO A 553 -24.12 -20.24 0.15
C PRO A 553 -23.44 -18.89 -0.11
N LEU A 554 -24.23 -17.85 -0.38
CA LEU A 554 -23.74 -16.49 -0.46
C LEU A 554 -23.17 -16.08 0.90
N ARG A 555 -22.05 -15.36 0.87
CA ARG A 555 -21.54 -14.74 2.10
C ARG A 555 -22.58 -13.74 2.63
N HIS A 556 -22.74 -13.68 3.93
CA HIS A 556 -23.77 -12.89 4.60
C HIS A 556 -23.75 -11.40 4.26
N ASP A 557 -22.61 -10.86 3.85
CA ASP A 557 -22.39 -9.43 3.57
C ASP A 557 -22.33 -9.09 2.05
N THR A 558 -22.37 -10.11 1.16
CA THR A 558 -22.20 -9.94 -0.30
C THR A 558 -23.19 -8.92 -0.87
N VAL A 559 -24.48 -9.04 -0.58
CA VAL A 559 -25.52 -8.16 -1.13
C VAL A 559 -25.27 -6.69 -0.71
N ALA A 560 -24.90 -6.47 0.55
CA ALA A 560 -24.62 -5.13 1.05
C ALA A 560 -23.34 -4.55 0.43
N ALA A 561 -22.32 -5.37 0.24
CA ALA A 561 -21.07 -4.97 -0.39
C ALA A 561 -21.23 -4.61 -1.87
N ILE A 562 -21.98 -5.42 -2.64
CA ILE A 562 -22.29 -5.12 -4.06
C ILE A 562 -23.05 -3.79 -4.18
N LYS A 563 -24.08 -3.57 -3.38
CA LYS A 563 -24.82 -2.29 -3.36
C LYS A 563 -23.92 -1.11 -3.05
N ARG A 564 -22.97 -1.25 -2.12
CA ARG A 564 -21.98 -0.21 -1.80
C ARG A 564 -21.07 0.08 -2.99
N LEU A 565 -20.52 -0.94 -3.66
CA LEU A 565 -19.67 -0.80 -4.82
C LEU A 565 -20.39 -0.10 -5.98
N GLN A 566 -21.65 -0.46 -6.23
CA GLN A 566 -22.50 0.19 -7.24
C GLN A 566 -22.83 1.65 -6.86
N ALA A 567 -23.10 1.94 -5.59
CA ALA A 567 -23.31 3.30 -5.10
C ALA A 567 -22.06 4.17 -5.23
N ASP A 568 -20.86 3.57 -5.16
CA ASP A 568 -19.58 4.25 -5.44
C ASP A 568 -19.30 4.47 -6.94
N GLY A 569 -20.26 4.13 -7.80
CA GLY A 569 -20.22 4.36 -9.26
C GLY A 569 -19.48 3.29 -10.04
N LEU A 570 -19.29 2.09 -9.47
CA LEU A 570 -18.66 0.97 -10.16
C LEU A 570 -19.71 0.12 -10.88
N LYS A 571 -19.40 -0.27 -12.10
CA LYS A 571 -20.09 -1.34 -12.80
C LYS A 571 -19.61 -2.67 -12.27
N VAL A 572 -20.50 -3.55 -11.82
CA VAL A 572 -20.12 -4.88 -11.33
C VAL A 572 -20.53 -5.94 -12.33
N VAL A 573 -19.60 -6.82 -12.71
CA VAL A 573 -19.80 -7.91 -13.66
C VAL A 573 -19.43 -9.23 -12.98
N MET A 574 -20.34 -10.21 -12.96
CA MET A 574 -20.06 -11.52 -12.38
C MET A 574 -19.58 -12.50 -13.47
N LEU A 575 -18.48 -13.20 -13.19
CA LEU A 575 -17.99 -14.31 -14.01
C LEU A 575 -18.17 -15.63 -13.26
N THR A 576 -18.60 -16.68 -13.96
CA THR A 576 -18.77 -18.01 -13.36
C THR A 576 -18.65 -19.13 -14.39
N GLY A 577 -18.14 -20.27 -13.96
CA GLY A 577 -18.17 -21.54 -14.72
C GLY A 577 -19.54 -22.25 -14.67
N ASP A 578 -20.47 -21.78 -13.85
CA ASP A 578 -21.80 -22.37 -13.74
C ASP A 578 -22.63 -22.19 -15.02
N ASN A 579 -23.72 -22.95 -15.12
CA ASN A 579 -24.70 -22.78 -16.19
C ASN A 579 -25.43 -21.40 -16.06
N GLU A 580 -26.05 -20.99 -17.18
CA GLU A 580 -26.70 -19.67 -17.30
C GLU A 580 -27.87 -19.50 -16.31
N HIS A 581 -28.61 -20.54 -15.99
CA HIS A 581 -29.77 -20.50 -15.08
C HIS A 581 -29.32 -20.23 -13.64
N THR A 582 -28.30 -20.94 -13.17
CA THR A 582 -27.71 -20.74 -11.83
C THR A 582 -27.07 -19.36 -11.73
N ALA A 583 -26.33 -18.94 -12.75
CA ALA A 583 -25.69 -17.62 -12.78
C ALA A 583 -26.73 -16.49 -12.74
N ALA A 584 -27.81 -16.59 -13.54
CA ALA A 584 -28.87 -15.60 -13.56
C ALA A 584 -29.62 -15.49 -12.22
N ALA A 585 -29.83 -16.62 -11.53
CA ALA A 585 -30.49 -16.64 -10.23
C ALA A 585 -29.63 -15.94 -9.17
N ILE A 586 -28.34 -16.24 -9.09
CA ILE A 586 -27.40 -15.60 -8.16
C ILE A 586 -27.23 -14.10 -8.50
N ALA A 587 -27.04 -13.73 -9.77
CA ALA A 587 -26.88 -12.34 -10.18
C ALA A 587 -28.09 -11.50 -9.74
N ARG A 588 -29.31 -12.03 -9.89
CA ARG A 588 -30.53 -11.38 -9.44
C ARG A 588 -30.60 -11.24 -7.91
N GLU A 589 -30.17 -12.27 -7.18
CA GLU A 589 -30.19 -12.28 -5.72
C GLU A 589 -29.21 -11.24 -5.15
N VAL A 590 -28.01 -11.11 -5.73
CA VAL A 590 -26.99 -10.15 -5.29
C VAL A 590 -27.18 -8.76 -5.90
N GLY A 591 -28.05 -8.60 -6.90
CA GLY A 591 -28.30 -7.31 -7.56
C GLY A 591 -27.25 -6.93 -8.60
N ILE A 592 -26.69 -7.89 -9.32
CA ILE A 592 -25.74 -7.69 -10.43
C ILE A 592 -26.47 -7.80 -11.76
N ASP A 593 -26.40 -6.78 -12.61
CA ASP A 593 -27.11 -6.73 -13.88
C ASP A 593 -26.38 -7.48 -15.01
N GLU A 594 -25.05 -7.51 -14.98
CA GLU A 594 -24.24 -8.19 -16.00
C GLU A 594 -23.51 -9.40 -15.45
N PHE A 595 -23.65 -10.53 -16.13
CA PHE A 595 -22.91 -11.75 -15.79
C PHE A 595 -22.51 -12.52 -17.07
N ARG A 596 -21.52 -13.38 -16.94
CA ARG A 596 -21.11 -14.37 -17.96
C ARG A 596 -21.04 -15.73 -17.29
N ALA A 597 -21.69 -16.72 -17.91
CA ALA A 597 -21.84 -18.07 -17.41
C ALA A 597 -21.09 -19.08 -18.31
N GLY A 598 -20.82 -20.26 -17.79
CA GLY A 598 -20.18 -21.35 -18.53
C GLY A 598 -18.73 -21.09 -18.95
N LEU A 599 -18.02 -20.20 -18.22
CA LEU A 599 -16.67 -19.80 -18.56
C LEU A 599 -15.62 -20.79 -18.04
N LEU A 600 -14.68 -21.13 -18.90
CA LEU A 600 -13.42 -21.75 -18.49
C LEU A 600 -12.47 -20.69 -17.90
N PRO A 601 -11.42 -21.08 -17.14
CA PRO A 601 -10.44 -20.13 -16.62
C PRO A 601 -9.81 -19.21 -17.68
N GLU A 602 -9.59 -19.75 -18.88
CA GLU A 602 -9.05 -19.00 -20.03
C GLU A 602 -10.04 -17.94 -20.56
N ASP A 603 -11.35 -18.23 -20.51
CA ASP A 603 -12.38 -17.30 -20.96
C ASP A 603 -12.52 -16.09 -20.04
N LYS A 604 -12.26 -16.26 -18.74
CA LYS A 604 -12.25 -15.13 -17.76
C LYS A 604 -11.22 -14.09 -18.13
N HIS A 605 -10.03 -14.52 -18.56
CA HIS A 605 -8.98 -13.61 -19.04
C HIS A 605 -9.41 -12.84 -20.29
N ALA A 606 -10.03 -13.54 -21.28
CA ALA A 606 -10.51 -12.90 -22.50
C ALA A 606 -11.61 -11.86 -22.26
N GLU A 607 -12.49 -12.11 -21.27
CA GLU A 607 -13.54 -11.14 -20.90
C GLU A 607 -12.96 -9.86 -20.29
N ILE A 608 -11.90 -9.98 -19.47
CA ILE A 608 -11.18 -8.81 -18.94
C ILE A 608 -10.56 -8.00 -20.09
N GLU A 609 -9.90 -8.67 -21.05
CA GLU A 609 -9.36 -7.99 -22.24
C GLU A 609 -10.43 -7.27 -23.06
N ARG A 610 -11.59 -7.90 -23.22
CA ARG A 610 -12.74 -7.31 -23.92
C ARG A 610 -13.21 -6.02 -23.25
N LEU A 611 -13.33 -6.02 -21.90
CA LEU A 611 -13.73 -4.86 -21.13
C LEU A 611 -12.68 -3.74 -21.22
N GLN A 612 -11.39 -4.07 -21.13
CA GLN A 612 -10.28 -3.11 -21.28
C GLN A 612 -10.25 -2.51 -22.69
N ALA A 613 -10.48 -3.33 -23.74
CA ALA A 613 -10.57 -2.85 -25.11
C ALA A 613 -11.76 -1.90 -25.33
N ALA A 614 -12.82 -2.01 -24.53
CA ALA A 614 -13.94 -1.07 -24.52
C ALA A 614 -13.62 0.27 -23.79
N GLY A 615 -12.41 0.41 -23.22
CA GLY A 615 -11.95 1.62 -22.53
C GLY A 615 -12.23 1.63 -21.03
N GLU A 616 -12.66 0.50 -20.46
CA GLU A 616 -12.87 0.36 -19.02
C GLU A 616 -11.56 0.16 -18.27
N THR A 617 -11.47 0.71 -17.07
CA THR A 617 -10.41 0.34 -16.10
C THR A 617 -10.96 -0.76 -15.22
N VAL A 618 -10.41 -1.96 -15.37
CA VAL A 618 -10.99 -3.20 -14.85
C VAL A 618 -10.27 -3.67 -13.60
N GLY A 619 -11.03 -3.85 -12.50
CA GLY A 619 -10.60 -4.60 -11.33
C GLY A 619 -11.13 -6.03 -11.39
N MET A 620 -10.35 -7.03 -10.98
CA MET A 620 -10.79 -8.43 -10.84
C MET A 620 -10.69 -8.85 -9.39
N VAL A 621 -11.74 -9.47 -8.88
CA VAL A 621 -11.80 -10.05 -7.53
C VAL A 621 -11.95 -11.55 -7.62
N GLY A 622 -11.05 -12.28 -6.97
CA GLY A 622 -11.06 -13.75 -6.94
C GLY A 622 -10.34 -14.29 -5.68
N ASP A 623 -10.51 -15.58 -5.41
CA ASP A 623 -9.97 -16.24 -4.21
C ASP A 623 -8.87 -17.27 -4.53
N GLY A 624 -8.74 -17.72 -5.76
CA GLY A 624 -8.12 -18.97 -6.05
C GLY A 624 -7.04 -19.00 -7.13
N ILE A 625 -6.49 -20.21 -7.25
CA ILE A 625 -5.51 -20.59 -8.28
C ILE A 625 -6.11 -20.41 -9.67
N ASN A 626 -7.41 -20.71 -9.83
CA ASN A 626 -8.12 -20.66 -11.09
C ASN A 626 -8.29 -19.23 -11.63
N ASP A 627 -8.25 -18.23 -10.74
CA ASP A 627 -8.42 -16.82 -11.08
C ASP A 627 -7.09 -16.08 -11.25
N ALA A 628 -5.95 -16.70 -10.89
CA ALA A 628 -4.64 -16.06 -10.95
C ALA A 628 -4.31 -15.43 -12.32
N PRO A 629 -4.58 -16.07 -13.47
CA PRO A 629 -4.37 -15.45 -14.78
C PRO A 629 -5.26 -14.22 -15.00
N ALA A 630 -6.51 -14.26 -14.54
CA ALA A 630 -7.47 -13.15 -14.64
C ALA A 630 -7.10 -11.99 -13.69
N LEU A 631 -6.68 -12.32 -12.46
CA LEU A 631 -6.18 -11.34 -11.48
C LEU A 631 -4.94 -10.59 -11.99
N ALA A 632 -4.01 -11.32 -12.60
CA ALA A 632 -2.79 -10.74 -13.19
C ALA A 632 -3.07 -9.89 -14.43
N ARG A 633 -4.12 -10.22 -15.22
CA ARG A 633 -4.48 -9.51 -16.46
C ARG A 633 -5.26 -8.23 -16.21
N ALA A 634 -6.05 -8.18 -15.15
CA ALA A 634 -6.80 -7.00 -14.78
C ALA A 634 -5.88 -5.79 -14.51
N ASP A 635 -6.38 -4.57 -14.67
CA ASP A 635 -5.61 -3.37 -14.32
C ASP A 635 -5.23 -3.39 -12.83
N VAL A 636 -6.09 -3.93 -11.98
CA VAL A 636 -5.75 -4.29 -10.61
C VAL A 636 -6.51 -5.54 -10.15
N GLY A 637 -5.78 -6.55 -9.68
CA GLY A 637 -6.34 -7.75 -9.07
C GLY A 637 -6.53 -7.57 -7.57
N PHE A 638 -7.64 -8.09 -7.04
CA PHE A 638 -7.95 -8.18 -5.61
C PHE A 638 -8.06 -9.66 -5.22
N ALA A 639 -7.13 -10.15 -4.41
CA ALA A 639 -7.21 -11.48 -3.82
C ALA A 639 -7.99 -11.44 -2.50
N ILE A 640 -8.98 -12.33 -2.33
CA ILE A 640 -9.81 -12.39 -1.11
C ILE A 640 -9.32 -13.49 -0.19
N GLY A 641 -9.19 -13.17 1.11
CA GLY A 641 -9.02 -14.11 2.20
C GLY A 641 -7.64 -14.77 2.25
N GLN A 642 -7.58 -15.97 2.81
CA GLN A 642 -6.38 -16.81 2.86
C GLN A 642 -6.16 -17.50 1.50
N GLY A 643 -6.32 -16.75 0.39
CA GLY A 643 -6.10 -17.25 -0.96
C GLY A 643 -4.76 -17.95 -1.06
N THR A 644 -4.64 -18.86 -2.01
CA THR A 644 -3.39 -19.55 -2.28
C THR A 644 -2.26 -18.55 -2.48
N ASP A 645 -1.04 -18.91 -2.08
CA ASP A 645 0.14 -18.06 -2.27
C ASP A 645 0.22 -17.52 -3.73
N VAL A 646 -0.24 -18.30 -4.72
CA VAL A 646 -0.29 -17.89 -6.13
C VAL A 646 -1.28 -16.75 -6.41
N ALA A 647 -2.46 -16.76 -5.79
CA ALA A 647 -3.43 -15.67 -5.95
C ALA A 647 -2.92 -14.35 -5.29
N ILE A 648 -2.30 -14.48 -4.11
CA ILE A 648 -1.67 -13.36 -3.41
C ILE A 648 -0.54 -12.75 -4.24
N GLU A 649 0.29 -13.59 -4.89
CA GLU A 649 1.38 -13.12 -5.75
C GLU A 649 0.89 -12.48 -7.04
N SER A 650 -0.27 -12.89 -7.56
CA SER A 650 -0.85 -12.36 -8.80
C SER A 650 -1.64 -11.06 -8.61
N ALA A 651 -2.10 -10.79 -7.38
CA ALA A 651 -2.93 -9.63 -7.08
C ALA A 651 -2.11 -8.38 -6.75
N GLY A 652 -2.61 -7.22 -7.16
CA GLY A 652 -2.08 -5.91 -6.75
C GLY A 652 -2.53 -5.50 -5.35
N ILE A 653 -3.67 -6.04 -4.87
CA ILE A 653 -4.24 -5.77 -3.55
C ILE A 653 -4.74 -7.10 -2.96
N THR A 654 -4.37 -7.36 -1.71
CA THR A 654 -4.82 -8.55 -0.98
C THR A 654 -5.73 -8.12 0.17
N LEU A 655 -6.88 -8.75 0.28
CA LEU A 655 -7.85 -8.52 1.34
C LEU A 655 -7.70 -9.60 2.39
N MET A 656 -7.31 -9.24 3.59
CA MET A 656 -7.13 -10.20 4.70
C MET A 656 -8.45 -10.76 5.20
N ARG A 657 -9.51 -9.98 5.09
CA ARG A 657 -10.88 -10.42 5.39
C ARG A 657 -11.53 -10.98 4.12
N GLY A 658 -12.26 -12.06 4.27
CA GLY A 658 -13.01 -12.67 3.18
C GLY A 658 -14.24 -11.88 2.73
N SER A 659 -14.21 -10.55 2.74
CA SER A 659 -15.36 -9.67 2.50
C SER A 659 -15.13 -8.70 1.35
N LEU A 660 -16.11 -8.58 0.46
CA LEU A 660 -16.12 -7.59 -0.61
C LEU A 660 -16.19 -6.13 -0.11
N HIS A 661 -16.60 -5.91 1.15
CA HIS A 661 -16.47 -4.59 1.77
C HIS A 661 -15.02 -4.12 1.84
N GLY A 662 -14.06 -5.04 1.89
CA GLY A 662 -12.63 -4.75 1.79
C GLY A 662 -12.25 -4.13 0.45
N VAL A 663 -12.85 -4.59 -0.67
CA VAL A 663 -12.65 -3.99 -2.00
C VAL A 663 -13.15 -2.55 -2.02
N ALA A 664 -14.36 -2.29 -1.54
CA ALA A 664 -14.91 -0.95 -1.47
C ALA A 664 -14.03 -0.02 -0.61
N SER A 665 -13.58 -0.50 0.55
CA SER A 665 -12.66 0.26 1.42
C SER A 665 -11.32 0.52 0.76
N ALA A 666 -10.76 -0.45 0.03
CA ALA A 666 -9.53 -0.28 -0.76
C ALA A 666 -9.67 0.84 -1.80
N ILE A 667 -10.78 0.85 -2.55
CA ILE A 667 -11.06 1.85 -3.57
C ILE A 667 -11.25 3.24 -2.95
N GLU A 668 -12.01 3.36 -1.87
CA GLU A 668 -12.23 4.63 -1.16
C GLU A 668 -10.91 5.21 -0.61
N ILE A 669 -10.07 4.38 0.04
CA ILE A 669 -8.75 4.79 0.54
C ILE A 669 -7.85 5.21 -0.61
N SER A 670 -7.87 4.47 -1.73
CA SER A 670 -7.11 4.79 -2.94
C SER A 670 -7.53 6.15 -3.54
N ARG A 671 -8.83 6.41 -3.66
CA ARG A 671 -9.38 7.69 -4.12
C ARG A 671 -9.00 8.84 -3.20
N ALA A 672 -9.12 8.65 -1.89
CA ALA A 672 -8.72 9.65 -0.90
C ALA A 672 -7.22 9.96 -0.97
N THR A 673 -6.39 8.94 -1.11
CA THR A 673 -4.93 9.07 -1.23
C THR A 673 -4.55 9.81 -2.50
N LEU A 674 -5.09 9.43 -3.67
CA LEU A 674 -4.80 10.09 -4.93
C LEU A 674 -5.28 11.55 -4.94
N SER A 675 -6.45 11.83 -4.37
CA SER A 675 -6.98 13.20 -4.22
C SER A 675 -6.04 14.05 -3.35
N ASN A 676 -5.55 13.49 -2.25
CA ASN A 676 -4.60 14.15 -1.36
C ASN A 676 -3.26 14.43 -2.06
N ILE A 677 -2.72 13.46 -2.84
CA ILE A 677 -1.51 13.66 -3.65
C ILE A 677 -1.72 14.82 -4.63
N LYS A 678 -2.84 14.83 -5.38
CA LYS A 678 -3.16 15.91 -6.32
C LYS A 678 -3.23 17.27 -5.64
N GLN A 679 -3.90 17.36 -4.49
CA GLN A 679 -3.99 18.61 -3.70
C GLN A 679 -2.59 19.10 -3.28
N ASN A 680 -1.75 18.18 -2.80
CA ASN A 680 -0.39 18.50 -2.38
C ASN A 680 0.48 18.96 -3.56
N LEU A 681 0.36 18.32 -4.73
CA LEU A 681 1.08 18.72 -5.94
C LEU A 681 0.63 20.10 -6.45
N VAL A 682 -0.69 20.34 -6.51
CA VAL A 682 -1.25 21.63 -6.91
C VAL A 682 -0.80 22.73 -5.94
N GLY A 683 -0.82 22.46 -4.63
CA GLY A 683 -0.34 23.41 -3.62
C GLY A 683 1.16 23.72 -3.77
N ALA A 684 1.98 22.68 -3.96
CA ALA A 684 3.43 22.84 -4.09
C ALA A 684 3.85 23.61 -5.35
N PHE A 685 3.22 23.31 -6.51
CA PHE A 685 3.54 24.00 -7.78
C PHE A 685 2.85 25.35 -7.91
N GLY A 686 1.58 25.40 -7.60
CA GLY A 686 0.75 26.59 -7.79
C GLY A 686 1.30 27.79 -7.02
N TYR A 687 1.68 27.54 -5.78
CA TYR A 687 2.27 28.57 -4.92
C TYR A 687 3.59 29.14 -5.52
N ASN A 688 4.53 28.26 -5.90
CA ASN A 688 5.81 28.68 -6.45
C ASN A 688 5.62 29.42 -7.78
N THR A 689 4.78 28.89 -8.69
CA THR A 689 4.51 29.51 -10.00
C THR A 689 3.90 30.89 -9.86
N LEU A 690 3.02 31.09 -8.89
CA LEU A 690 2.35 32.38 -8.65
C LEU A 690 3.28 33.42 -8.01
N CYS A 691 4.19 32.99 -7.16
CA CYS A 691 5.12 33.86 -6.46
C CYS A 691 6.36 34.25 -7.30
N ILE A 692 6.76 33.48 -8.32
CA ILE A 692 7.92 33.81 -9.16
C ILE A 692 7.79 35.18 -9.86
N PRO A 693 6.68 35.55 -10.53
CA PRO A 693 6.52 36.89 -11.13
C PRO A 693 6.59 38.00 -10.08
N ILE A 694 6.03 37.77 -8.89
CA ILE A 694 6.05 38.74 -7.79
C ILE A 694 7.50 38.94 -7.32
N ALA A 695 8.25 37.86 -7.16
CA ALA A 695 9.67 37.89 -6.80
C ALA A 695 10.54 38.55 -7.87
N ALA A 696 10.21 38.37 -9.14
CA ALA A 696 10.85 39.04 -10.27
C ALA A 696 10.58 40.55 -10.30
N GLY A 697 9.62 41.05 -9.51
CA GLY A 697 9.34 42.48 -9.40
C GLY A 697 8.25 42.99 -10.33
N VAL A 698 7.39 42.11 -10.89
CA VAL A 698 6.28 42.53 -11.78
C VAL A 698 5.34 43.50 -11.11
N LEU A 699 5.17 43.47 -9.79
CA LEU A 699 4.33 44.39 -9.03
C LEU A 699 5.03 45.72 -8.68
N TYR A 700 6.36 45.81 -8.84
CA TYR A 700 7.12 47.01 -8.46
C TYR A 700 6.64 48.31 -9.13
N PRO A 701 6.31 48.34 -10.45
CA PRO A 701 5.81 49.54 -11.08
C PRO A 701 4.50 50.10 -10.48
N PHE A 702 3.72 49.22 -9.82
CA PHE A 702 2.41 49.59 -9.25
C PHE A 702 2.50 49.86 -7.73
N THR A 703 3.36 49.18 -7.01
CA THR A 703 3.43 49.21 -5.53
C THR A 703 4.67 49.90 -5.00
N GLY A 704 5.73 50.02 -5.82
CA GLY A 704 7.05 50.51 -5.37
C GLY A 704 7.79 49.55 -4.43
N MET A 705 7.24 48.31 -4.22
CA MET A 705 7.77 47.32 -3.30
C MET A 705 8.30 46.09 -4.01
N LEU A 706 9.43 45.58 -3.57
CA LEU A 706 9.98 44.28 -3.99
C LEU A 706 9.71 43.24 -2.91
N LEU A 707 9.51 41.99 -3.33
CA LEU A 707 9.43 40.88 -2.40
C LEU A 707 10.79 40.63 -1.76
N SER A 708 10.83 40.65 -0.42
CA SER A 708 12.05 40.35 0.31
C SER A 708 12.43 38.87 0.21
N PRO A 709 13.73 38.52 0.04
CA PRO A 709 14.22 37.15 0.11
C PRO A 709 13.85 36.43 1.42
N MET A 710 13.70 37.14 2.51
CA MET A 710 13.28 36.60 3.80
C MET A 710 11.82 36.12 3.78
N ILE A 711 10.92 36.93 3.19
CA ILE A 711 9.51 36.55 3.03
C ILE A 711 9.41 35.33 2.11
N ALA A 712 10.22 35.28 1.03
CA ALA A 712 10.32 34.13 0.15
C ALA A 712 10.74 32.84 0.90
N GLY A 713 11.74 32.92 1.76
CA GLY A 713 12.21 31.80 2.58
C GLY A 713 11.18 31.33 3.62
N ALA A 714 10.48 32.27 4.26
CA ALA A 714 9.40 31.97 5.20
C ALA A 714 8.23 31.26 4.50
N ALA A 715 7.83 31.77 3.36
CA ALA A 715 6.75 31.25 2.55
C ALA A 715 7.06 29.81 2.04
N MET A 716 8.29 29.57 1.62
CA MET A 716 8.77 28.24 1.21
C MET A 716 8.69 27.21 2.37
N SER A 717 9.11 27.62 3.58
CA SER A 717 9.00 26.77 4.77
C SER A 717 7.56 26.46 5.12
N LEU A 718 6.65 27.43 4.99
CA LEU A 718 5.22 27.27 5.24
C LEU A 718 4.58 26.34 4.21
N SER A 719 4.99 26.39 2.94
CA SER A 719 4.53 25.48 1.87
C SER A 719 4.81 24.03 2.23
N SER A 720 6.02 23.70 2.70
CA SER A 720 6.37 22.33 3.13
C SER A 720 5.52 21.87 4.31
N ILE A 721 5.28 22.72 5.29
CA ILE A 721 4.42 22.41 6.45
C ILE A 721 2.98 22.15 5.98
N THR A 722 2.46 22.94 5.04
CA THR A 722 1.11 22.78 4.51
C THR A 722 0.93 21.43 3.82
N VAL A 723 1.86 21.02 2.95
CA VAL A 723 1.84 19.74 2.26
C VAL A 723 1.86 18.58 3.24
N VAL A 724 2.76 18.61 4.22
CA VAL A 724 2.87 17.56 5.24
C VAL A 724 1.62 17.51 6.12
N SER A 725 1.07 18.67 6.51
CA SER A 725 -0.16 18.73 7.31
C SER A 725 -1.36 18.19 6.54
N ASN A 726 -1.48 18.53 5.24
CA ASN A 726 -2.54 18.00 4.39
C ASN A 726 -2.39 16.48 4.16
N ALA A 727 -1.17 15.97 3.99
CA ALA A 727 -0.92 14.53 3.91
C ALA A 727 -1.34 13.82 5.21
N ASN A 728 -0.99 14.36 6.38
CA ASN A 728 -1.39 13.80 7.67
C ASN A 728 -2.91 13.79 7.89
N ARG A 729 -3.69 14.61 7.18
CA ARG A 729 -5.16 14.57 7.23
C ARG A 729 -5.73 13.22 6.77
N LEU A 730 -5.02 12.49 5.89
CA LEU A 730 -5.41 11.13 5.49
C LEU A 730 -5.53 10.14 6.65
N ARG A 731 -4.81 10.35 7.75
CA ARG A 731 -4.92 9.51 8.96
C ARG A 731 -6.30 9.55 9.59
N LEU A 732 -7.01 10.67 9.42
CA LEU A 732 -8.36 10.88 9.93
C LEU A 732 -9.43 10.32 8.99
N PHE A 733 -9.01 9.84 7.81
CA PHE A 733 -9.94 9.26 6.85
C PHE A 733 -10.47 7.92 7.38
N LYS A 734 -11.77 7.74 7.30
CA LYS A 734 -12.48 6.50 7.64
C LYS A 734 -13.34 6.08 6.45
N PRO A 735 -13.19 4.85 5.94
CA PRO A 735 -14.11 4.29 4.95
C PRO A 735 -15.55 4.26 5.47
N HIS A 736 -16.53 4.28 4.57
CA HIS A 736 -17.96 4.43 4.93
C HIS A 736 -18.51 3.36 5.91
N ASN A 737 -17.93 2.17 5.91
CA ASN A 737 -18.40 1.06 6.75
C ASN A 737 -18.07 1.20 8.26
N GLU A 738 -17.19 2.14 8.64
CA GLU A 738 -16.86 2.41 10.04
C GLU A 738 -17.69 3.54 10.67
N LYS A 739 -18.53 4.18 9.87
CA LYS A 739 -19.53 5.11 10.39
C LYS A 739 -20.68 4.27 10.91
N GLY A 740 -20.66 3.97 12.21
CA GLY A 740 -21.71 3.19 12.86
C GLY A 740 -23.10 3.78 12.62
N PRO A 741 -24.17 2.98 12.76
CA PRO A 741 -25.55 3.40 12.49
C PRO A 741 -25.99 4.68 13.23
N ALA A 742 -25.30 5.08 14.28
CA ALA A 742 -25.59 6.30 15.04
C ALA A 742 -25.20 7.60 14.30
N GLU A 743 -24.17 7.60 13.43
CA GLU A 743 -23.79 8.80 12.66
C GLU A 743 -24.61 8.97 11.37
N GLN A 744 -25.17 7.89 10.83
CA GLN A 744 -26.07 7.95 9.67
C GLN A 744 -27.42 8.56 10.05
N SER A 745 -27.96 8.23 11.23
CA SER A 745 -29.24 8.78 11.70
C SER A 745 -29.19 10.28 12.05
N GLN A 746 -28.02 10.84 12.32
CA GLN A 746 -27.85 12.27 12.59
C GLN A 746 -27.84 13.12 11.31
N LYS A 747 -27.34 12.60 10.20
CA LYS A 747 -27.35 13.30 8.90
C LYS A 747 -28.72 13.29 8.22
N GLU A 748 -29.49 12.22 8.39
CA GLU A 748 -30.89 12.13 7.89
C GLU A 748 -31.88 12.98 8.69
N ARG A 749 -31.54 13.36 9.93
CA ARG A 749 -32.36 14.29 10.73
C ARG A 749 -32.03 15.76 10.53
N THR A 750 -30.96 16.07 9.80
CA THR A 750 -30.52 17.46 9.52
C THR A 750 -30.61 17.83 8.03
N SER A 751 -31.07 16.92 7.18
CA SER A 751 -31.50 17.17 5.80
C SER A 751 -33.02 17.10 5.71
#